data_cb27a38e18c969662242b39f9e226a05
#
_entry.id   cb27a38e18c969662242b39f9e226a05
#
_cell.length_a   1.000
_cell.length_b   1.000
_cell.length_c   1.000
_cell.angle_alpha   90.00
_cell.angle_beta   90.00
_cell.angle_gamma   90.00
#
_symmetry.space_group_name_H-M   'P 1'
#
loop_
_entity.id
_entity.type
_entity.pdbx_description
1 polymer ?
#
loop_
_entity_poly.entity_id
_entity_poly.type
_entity_poly.pdbx_seq_one_letter_code
_entity_poly.pdbx_strand_id
1 'polypeptide(L)'
;MKTSIIALIASVFCVQSVFASASSAVTYHGKVVSEASTPIPFVTIVALTPSDSTYVTGAMTDDNGQFSFAAEQRTLLLKATNVGFQTKWLNVTSADLGTITLQQEAARLGEVVVSAKKATVTRDGLNYSISNLAGTHIGEAGTLYDMLGWTPGVVTYDINSIKVGGSMSVGTIYINEQKVTDRNILLSIPSSQVSKIEVIRDPGVRYSAESGAVIKITLKKQLKDHIGISATNNVEVRRRVSDDGWINLSGKFGKFSFMGSVVEQYVKRKAFDGGGASVANSEGKIAYTDVFNSEFTSVNTGPLWSAGLNYLAKPTLNFILQYAGSSTNVDFKKQKTHQLSMNGAEAVLDENTNIPHRKSSRHNVTTGMTYTSPSGHFFNITMSYSRQNKGEAQFIDIFNITDDRLSKKNIVSSSKYDLLDAEANWRFSHNGNDWALGYNLGVIKNSYYFINDATTQSTVRTDYTNTLYGSWQRKINKLKLSLGARLMHNITKLTQSAQSNDDRTFVVRPYININYSIADDYSIGTYYTMYVGYPSISQFNPAVVYIDTLRYEKGNENLKNAYAHVVAFFANIKDITLSIDFKRVNNMIVTGSFPYGENGAIIDQPINSRYSNTFSFDASYSTSIGKFRIDPEFGYEYQFTKLPNISEMLNSEFGQHSIYISCNMSYKFWKTAEVFSLFGYQSPWYDGAKRIGRTLRLNIGASKTFFEGKLRTAIELTDLVGEAVTPRWGIDFSNIKRWHRNKYDTRGIKFSVRYTFNSVKTSFRGAQINKGTTERAD
;
A
#
# COMPACT_ATOMS: atom_id res chain seq x y z
N MET A 1 -29.86 3.21 18.42
CA MET A 1 -28.44 3.30 18.11
C MET A 1 -27.56 4.07 19.10
N LYS A 2 -28.09 4.94 19.98
CA LYS A 2 -27.26 5.65 21.00
C LYS A 2 -26.97 4.81 22.26
N THR A 3 -27.76 3.81 22.56
CA THR A 3 -27.61 2.96 23.75
C THR A 3 -26.69 1.76 23.59
N SER A 4 -26.47 1.28 22.37
CA SER A 4 -25.61 0.09 22.12
C SER A 4 -24.10 0.41 22.06
N ILE A 5 -23.73 1.66 21.83
CA ILE A 5 -22.30 2.08 21.75
C ILE A 5 -21.74 2.27 23.17
N ILE A 6 -22.55 2.70 24.11
CA ILE A 6 -22.14 2.90 25.53
C ILE A 6 -21.90 1.55 26.23
N ALA A 7 -22.66 0.52 25.86
CA ALA A 7 -22.48 -0.82 26.43
C ALA A 7 -21.17 -1.51 25.93
N LEU A 8 -20.69 -1.19 24.73
CA LEU A 8 -19.44 -1.75 24.21
C LEU A 8 -18.21 -1.07 24.84
N ILE A 9 -18.31 0.20 25.21
CA ILE A 9 -17.22 0.93 25.89
C ILE A 9 -17.12 0.53 27.37
N ALA A 10 -18.24 0.21 28.01
CA ALA A 10 -18.25 -0.23 29.40
C ALA A 10 -17.73 -1.66 29.61
N SER A 11 -17.82 -2.54 28.62
CA SER A 11 -17.33 -3.92 28.72
C SER A 11 -15.78 -4.03 28.54
N VAL A 12 -15.10 -2.98 28.08
CA VAL A 12 -13.65 -2.95 27.95
C VAL A 12 -12.95 -2.50 29.25
N PHE A 13 -13.66 -1.89 30.20
CA PHE A 13 -13.11 -1.39 31.47
C PHE A 13 -13.20 -2.36 32.65
N CYS A 14 -13.81 -3.53 32.52
CA CYS A 14 -13.99 -4.50 33.62
C CYS A 14 -13.04 -5.69 33.62
N VAL A 15 -11.77 -5.53 33.15
CA VAL A 15 -10.73 -6.53 33.39
C VAL A 15 -9.61 -5.90 34.21
N GLN A 16 -9.88 -5.59 35.46
CA GLN A 16 -8.85 -5.37 36.48
C GLN A 16 -9.16 -6.22 37.68
N SER A 17 -8.46 -7.28 37.76
CA SER A 17 -7.95 -7.93 38.97
C SER A 17 -7.69 -9.40 38.66
N VAL A 18 -6.42 -9.79 38.51
CA VAL A 18 -5.83 -11.04 39.04
C VAL A 18 -4.35 -11.08 38.64
N PHE A 19 -3.54 -11.38 39.68
CA PHE A 19 -2.11 -11.76 39.71
C PHE A 19 -1.09 -10.63 39.90
N ALA A 20 -0.87 -10.31 41.16
CA ALA A 20 0.45 -9.99 41.68
C ALA A 20 0.95 -11.23 42.45
N SER A 21 1.77 -12.04 41.80
CA SER A 21 2.71 -12.92 42.49
C SER A 21 3.99 -12.11 42.74
N ALA A 22 4.24 -11.79 43.97
CA ALA A 22 5.50 -11.18 44.40
C ALA A 22 6.62 -12.24 44.28
N SER A 23 7.38 -12.20 43.21
CA SER A 23 8.67 -12.89 43.13
C SER A 23 9.72 -12.02 43.80
N SER A 24 10.53 -12.59 44.71
CA SER A 24 11.60 -11.89 45.43
C SER A 24 12.82 -11.72 44.50
N ALA A 25 12.83 -10.60 43.75
CA ALA A 25 13.98 -10.23 42.92
C ALA A 25 15.16 -9.82 43.80
N VAL A 26 16.35 -10.38 43.55
CA VAL A 26 17.62 -10.00 44.17
C VAL A 26 18.19 -8.80 43.41
N THR A 27 18.61 -7.76 44.11
CA THR A 27 19.27 -6.60 43.53
C THR A 27 20.78 -6.83 43.51
N TYR A 28 21.36 -6.88 42.30
CA TYR A 28 22.78 -7.01 42.06
C TYR A 28 23.39 -5.61 41.89
N HIS A 29 24.59 -5.38 42.45
CA HIS A 29 25.32 -4.13 42.33
C HIS A 29 26.80 -4.35 42.22
N GLY A 30 27.50 -3.39 41.59
CA GLY A 30 28.96 -3.47 41.43
C GLY A 30 29.53 -2.17 40.85
N LYS A 31 30.83 -2.14 40.68
CA LYS A 31 31.57 -1.01 40.11
C LYS A 31 32.51 -1.49 39.00
N VAL A 32 32.59 -0.76 37.91
CA VAL A 32 33.49 -1.06 36.79
C VAL A 32 34.61 -0.01 36.75
N VAL A 33 35.85 -0.50 36.68
CA VAL A 33 37.05 0.35 36.59
C VAL A 33 37.99 -0.13 35.48
N SER A 34 38.89 0.76 35.04
CA SER A 34 40.03 0.42 34.19
C SER A 34 41.16 -0.28 34.97
N GLU A 35 42.20 -0.80 34.30
CA GLU A 35 43.42 -1.33 34.93
C GLU A 35 44.13 -0.29 35.81
N ALA A 36 43.97 1.00 35.52
CA ALA A 36 44.47 2.11 36.33
C ALA A 36 43.51 2.47 37.49
N SER A 37 42.51 1.63 37.82
CA SER A 37 41.50 1.86 38.87
C SER A 37 40.63 3.10 38.66
N THR A 38 40.61 3.66 37.47
CA THR A 38 39.72 4.78 37.10
C THR A 38 38.31 4.26 36.80
N PRO A 39 37.22 4.85 37.36
CA PRO A 39 35.85 4.49 37.04
C PRO A 39 35.57 4.59 35.57
N ILE A 40 34.86 3.63 35.00
CA ILE A 40 34.45 3.66 33.58
C ILE A 40 32.93 3.90 33.52
N PRO A 41 32.47 5.07 33.06
CA PRO A 41 31.07 5.35 32.88
C PRO A 41 30.53 4.69 31.60
N PHE A 42 29.22 4.47 31.56
CA PHE A 42 28.48 3.95 30.40
C PHE A 42 28.93 2.55 29.94
N VAL A 43 29.44 1.72 30.82
CA VAL A 43 29.68 0.29 30.55
C VAL A 43 28.33 -0.41 30.51
N THR A 44 28.04 -1.10 29.42
CA THR A 44 26.83 -1.91 29.30
C THR A 44 27.05 -3.26 30.03
N ILE A 45 26.25 -3.52 31.04
CA ILE A 45 26.18 -4.77 31.77
C ILE A 45 24.95 -5.54 31.31
N VAL A 46 25.14 -6.72 30.78
CA VAL A 46 24.06 -7.61 30.34
C VAL A 46 24.10 -8.86 31.20
N ALA A 47 22.99 -9.18 31.85
CA ALA A 47 22.84 -10.40 32.66
C ALA A 47 22.11 -11.46 31.80
N LEU A 48 22.70 -12.64 31.71
CA LEU A 48 22.24 -13.76 30.89
C LEU A 48 22.11 -15.01 31.78
N THR A 49 21.30 -15.99 31.37
CA THR A 49 21.27 -17.31 31.97
C THR A 49 22.56 -18.06 31.60
N PRO A 50 23.24 -18.76 32.57
CA PRO A 50 24.47 -19.48 32.27
C PRO A 50 24.33 -20.65 31.31
N SER A 51 23.13 -21.26 31.22
CA SER A 51 22.89 -22.50 30.45
C SER A 51 22.76 -22.27 28.96
N ASP A 52 22.12 -21.16 28.52
CA ASP A 52 21.74 -20.91 27.14
C ASP A 52 22.02 -19.47 26.68
N SER A 53 22.63 -18.65 27.55
CA SER A 53 22.92 -17.23 27.32
C SER A 53 21.65 -16.40 26.98
N THR A 54 20.50 -16.81 27.47
CA THR A 54 19.25 -16.05 27.33
C THR A 54 19.32 -14.76 28.14
N TYR A 55 18.86 -13.65 27.55
CA TYR A 55 18.84 -12.34 28.21
C TYR A 55 17.87 -12.33 29.40
N VAL A 56 18.37 -11.94 30.59
CA VAL A 56 17.60 -11.79 31.81
C VAL A 56 17.28 -10.31 32.07
N THR A 57 18.31 -9.49 32.20
CA THR A 57 18.21 -8.06 32.48
C THR A 57 19.51 -7.36 32.12
N GLY A 58 19.58 -6.03 32.31
CA GLY A 58 20.83 -5.29 32.09
C GLY A 58 20.81 -3.93 32.78
N ALA A 59 22.03 -3.39 32.97
CA ALA A 59 22.25 -2.05 33.51
C ALA A 59 23.36 -1.35 32.74
N MET A 60 23.56 -0.07 33.03
CA MET A 60 24.66 0.73 32.51
C MET A 60 25.32 1.45 33.69
N THR A 61 26.65 1.51 33.71
CA THR A 61 27.38 2.22 34.78
C THR A 61 27.12 3.73 34.71
N ASP A 62 27.01 4.35 35.88
CA ASP A 62 26.97 5.80 36.07
C ASP A 62 28.34 6.48 35.89
N ASP A 63 28.43 7.77 36.13
CA ASP A 63 29.69 8.55 36.03
C ASP A 63 30.77 8.08 37.01
N ASN A 64 30.42 7.38 38.10
CA ASN A 64 31.32 6.80 39.09
C ASN A 64 31.64 5.33 38.80
N GLY A 65 31.21 4.81 37.67
CA GLY A 65 31.36 3.41 37.26
C GLY A 65 30.46 2.43 38.02
N GLN A 66 29.46 2.89 38.78
CA GLN A 66 28.55 2.06 39.57
C GLN A 66 27.35 1.62 38.73
N PHE A 67 26.85 0.39 38.97
CA PHE A 67 25.66 -0.13 38.36
C PHE A 67 24.82 -0.96 39.32
N SER A 68 23.51 -1.05 39.08
CA SER A 68 22.63 -1.99 39.79
C SER A 68 21.49 -2.46 38.87
N PHE A 69 21.08 -3.72 39.08
CA PHE A 69 19.90 -4.30 38.41
C PHE A 69 19.24 -5.35 39.30
N ALA A 70 17.96 -5.62 39.04
CA ALA A 70 17.22 -6.66 39.76
C ALA A 70 17.04 -7.90 38.86
N ALA A 71 17.21 -9.09 39.41
CA ALA A 71 16.96 -10.36 38.73
C ALA A 71 16.40 -11.40 39.71
N GLU A 72 15.60 -12.32 39.22
CA GLU A 72 15.01 -13.42 40.01
C GLU A 72 15.94 -14.62 40.12
N GLN A 73 16.85 -14.78 39.14
CA GLN A 73 17.85 -15.83 39.10
C GLN A 73 18.98 -15.53 40.08
N ARG A 74 19.43 -16.56 40.85
CA ARG A 74 20.57 -16.46 41.76
C ARG A 74 21.92 -16.72 41.11
N THR A 75 21.96 -17.32 39.94
CA THR A 75 23.16 -17.54 39.13
C THR A 75 22.99 -16.86 37.78
N LEU A 76 23.95 -16.01 37.40
CA LEU A 76 23.90 -15.23 36.17
C LEU A 76 25.27 -15.27 35.48
N LEU A 77 25.24 -15.19 34.14
CA LEU A 77 26.42 -14.90 33.33
C LEU A 77 26.36 -13.42 32.93
N LEU A 78 27.29 -12.62 33.46
CA LEU A 78 27.37 -11.21 33.10
C LEU A 78 28.34 -10.98 31.95
N LYS A 79 27.92 -10.09 31.06
CA LYS A 79 28.76 -9.56 29.99
C LYS A 79 28.90 -8.05 30.18
N ALA A 80 30.13 -7.60 30.47
CA ALA A 80 30.48 -6.20 30.58
C ALA A 80 31.16 -5.71 29.28
N THR A 81 30.63 -4.68 28.63
CA THR A 81 31.14 -4.14 27.36
C THR A 81 31.20 -2.62 27.37
N ASN A 82 32.32 -2.08 26.87
CA ASN A 82 32.47 -0.64 26.61
C ASN A 82 33.39 -0.44 25.40
N VAL A 83 33.21 0.69 24.69
CA VAL A 83 34.06 1.05 23.54
C VAL A 83 35.47 1.34 24.01
N GLY A 84 36.48 0.69 23.42
CA GLY A 84 37.88 0.83 23.77
C GLY A 84 38.36 -0.12 24.90
N PHE A 85 37.49 -1.04 25.33
CA PHE A 85 37.83 -2.05 26.35
C PHE A 85 37.43 -3.44 25.84
N GLN A 86 38.20 -4.45 26.26
CA GLN A 86 37.91 -5.85 25.99
C GLN A 86 36.63 -6.28 26.72
N THR A 87 35.77 -7.03 26.04
CA THR A 87 34.55 -7.60 26.63
C THR A 87 34.91 -8.57 27.74
N LYS A 88 34.39 -8.37 28.96
CA LYS A 88 34.57 -9.24 30.09
C LYS A 88 33.33 -10.05 30.41
N TRP A 89 33.54 -11.34 30.64
CA TRP A 89 32.51 -12.29 31.04
C TRP A 89 32.75 -12.74 32.49
N LEU A 90 31.67 -12.81 33.28
CA LEU A 90 31.74 -13.17 34.71
C LEU A 90 30.56 -14.08 35.07
N ASN A 91 30.84 -15.22 35.71
CA ASN A 91 29.82 -16.02 36.36
C ASN A 91 29.52 -15.43 37.73
N VAL A 92 28.26 -15.15 38.02
CA VAL A 92 27.82 -14.47 39.22
C VAL A 92 26.91 -15.34 40.04
N THR A 93 27.26 -15.47 41.32
CA THR A 93 26.48 -16.22 42.31
C THR A 93 26.18 -15.39 43.57
N SER A 94 26.70 -14.15 43.65
CA SER A 94 26.52 -13.21 44.77
C SER A 94 25.85 -11.92 44.28
N ALA A 95 25.06 -11.29 45.13
CA ALA A 95 24.40 -10.00 44.84
C ALA A 95 25.37 -8.82 44.79
N ASP A 96 26.43 -8.85 45.58
CA ASP A 96 27.54 -7.91 45.49
C ASP A 96 28.61 -8.45 44.54
N LEU A 97 28.82 -7.71 43.44
CA LEU A 97 29.76 -8.07 42.37
C LEU A 97 31.14 -7.45 42.55
N GLY A 98 31.29 -6.61 43.57
CA GLY A 98 32.54 -5.92 43.85
C GLY A 98 33.00 -5.03 42.69
N THR A 99 34.31 -5.02 42.45
CA THR A 99 34.92 -4.23 41.38
C THR A 99 35.28 -5.09 40.18
N ILE A 100 34.74 -4.74 39.04
CA ILE A 100 35.00 -5.39 37.74
C ILE A 100 36.03 -4.55 37.00
N THR A 101 37.21 -5.07 36.73
CA THR A 101 38.25 -4.37 35.95
C THR A 101 38.13 -4.75 34.47
N LEU A 102 38.02 -3.77 33.58
CA LEU A 102 38.10 -3.95 32.12
C LEU A 102 39.49 -3.61 31.62
N GLN A 103 40.03 -4.45 30.74
CA GLN A 103 41.30 -4.22 30.05
C GLN A 103 41.11 -3.30 28.86
N GLN A 104 42.00 -2.34 28.68
CA GLN A 104 41.95 -1.44 27.52
C GLN A 104 42.37 -2.20 26.26
N GLU A 105 41.54 -2.17 25.26
CA GLU A 105 41.83 -2.74 23.95
C GLU A 105 42.57 -1.68 23.11
N ALA A 106 43.86 -1.95 22.80
CA ALA A 106 44.61 -1.13 21.87
C ALA A 106 43.98 -1.26 20.47
N ALA A 107 42.99 -0.39 20.18
CA ALA A 107 42.37 -0.35 18.87
C ALA A 107 43.42 0.11 17.83
N ARG A 108 44.01 -0.81 17.08
CA ARG A 108 44.48 -0.49 15.73
C ARG A 108 43.24 0.05 14.99
N LEU A 109 43.20 1.34 14.77
CA LEU A 109 42.27 1.97 13.80
C LEU A 109 42.62 1.40 12.42
N GLY A 110 42.12 0.20 12.14
CA GLY A 110 41.97 -0.23 10.76
C GLY A 110 41.13 0.81 10.07
N GLU A 111 41.55 1.21 8.89
CA GLU A 111 40.83 2.11 7.98
C GLU A 111 39.32 1.79 8.02
N VAL A 112 38.53 2.67 8.60
CA VAL A 112 37.05 2.55 8.59
C VAL A 112 36.63 2.73 7.15
N VAL A 113 36.59 1.65 6.40
CA VAL A 113 35.89 1.59 5.12
C VAL A 113 34.42 1.85 5.47
N VAL A 114 34.00 3.08 5.37
CA VAL A 114 32.58 3.45 5.43
C VAL A 114 31.99 2.89 4.13
N SER A 115 31.63 1.61 4.15
CA SER A 115 30.80 1.05 3.10
C SER A 115 29.50 1.82 3.13
N ALA A 116 29.13 2.45 2.02
CA ALA A 116 27.86 3.11 1.86
C ALA A 116 26.76 2.12 2.30
N LYS A 117 25.91 2.50 3.25
CA LYS A 117 24.81 1.66 3.71
C LYS A 117 23.98 1.26 2.52
N LYS A 118 23.95 -0.03 2.24
CA LYS A 118 23.24 -0.64 1.14
C LYS A 118 21.85 -1.05 1.64
N ALA A 119 20.80 -0.79 0.87
CA ALA A 119 19.49 -1.37 1.16
C ALA A 119 19.63 -2.90 1.15
N THR A 120 19.09 -3.54 2.20
CA THR A 120 19.15 -4.99 2.36
C THR A 120 17.78 -5.56 2.00
N VAL A 121 17.76 -6.49 1.07
CA VAL A 121 16.55 -7.26 0.71
C VAL A 121 16.65 -8.62 1.41
N THR A 122 15.62 -8.96 2.19
CA THR A 122 15.47 -10.28 2.83
C THR A 122 14.20 -10.92 2.31
N ARG A 123 14.27 -12.20 1.96
CA ARG A 123 13.15 -12.95 1.38
C ARG A 123 12.66 -14.04 2.34
N ASP A 124 11.34 -14.25 2.38
CA ASP A 124 10.68 -15.36 3.06
C ASP A 124 9.53 -15.86 2.15
N GLY A 125 9.79 -16.90 1.41
CA GLY A 125 8.90 -17.35 0.34
C GLY A 125 8.76 -16.27 -0.75
N LEU A 126 7.53 -15.95 -1.11
CA LEU A 126 7.22 -14.87 -2.06
C LEU A 126 7.27 -13.48 -1.42
N ASN A 127 7.30 -13.42 -0.10
CA ASN A 127 7.36 -12.17 0.64
C ASN A 127 8.81 -11.68 0.71
N TYR A 128 8.99 -10.37 0.72
CA TYR A 128 10.31 -9.79 0.92
C TYR A 128 10.23 -8.50 1.72
N SER A 129 11.34 -8.18 2.35
CA SER A 129 11.47 -6.92 3.09
C SER A 129 12.72 -6.17 2.66
N ILE A 130 12.64 -4.86 2.69
CA ILE A 130 13.74 -3.95 2.39
C ILE A 130 14.02 -3.10 3.61
N SER A 131 15.26 -3.15 4.09
CA SER A 131 15.76 -2.40 5.24
C SER A 131 17.05 -1.65 4.88
N ASN A 132 17.64 -0.94 5.85
CA ASN A 132 18.84 -0.12 5.65
C ASN A 132 18.67 0.94 4.55
N LEU A 133 17.51 1.59 4.52
CA LEU A 133 17.08 2.51 3.47
C LEU A 133 17.80 3.88 3.49
N ALA A 134 18.41 4.26 4.63
CA ALA A 134 19.02 5.58 4.80
C ALA A 134 20.16 5.82 3.78
N GLY A 135 20.10 6.94 3.07
CA GLY A 135 21.09 7.31 2.05
C GLY A 135 20.99 6.51 0.75
N THR A 136 19.89 5.78 0.53
CA THR A 136 19.56 5.17 -0.77
C THR A 136 18.50 6.02 -1.48
N HIS A 137 18.39 5.90 -2.82
CA HIS A 137 17.33 6.60 -3.57
C HIS A 137 15.92 6.21 -3.09
N ILE A 138 15.70 4.97 -2.65
CA ILE A 138 14.44 4.50 -2.08
C ILE A 138 14.15 5.26 -0.77
N GLY A 139 15.09 5.30 0.17
CA GLY A 139 14.94 5.99 1.46
C GLY A 139 14.90 7.51 1.36
N GLU A 140 15.33 8.05 0.24
CA GLU A 140 15.42 9.48 -0.02
C GLU A 140 14.43 9.96 -1.11
N ALA A 141 13.46 9.12 -1.47
CA ALA A 141 12.55 9.35 -2.59
C ALA A 141 11.62 10.58 -2.43
N GLY A 142 11.40 11.03 -1.21
CA GLY A 142 10.50 12.15 -0.89
C GLY A 142 9.40 11.70 0.04
N THR A 143 8.24 11.37 -0.48
CA THR A 143 7.13 10.81 0.29
C THR A 143 7.21 9.29 0.36
N LEU A 144 6.38 8.70 1.21
CA LEU A 144 6.20 7.27 1.27
C LEU A 144 5.62 6.72 -0.06
N TYR A 145 4.74 7.46 -0.73
CA TYR A 145 4.22 7.10 -2.05
C TYR A 145 5.32 7.06 -3.11
N ASP A 146 6.18 8.07 -3.17
CA ASP A 146 7.35 8.07 -4.07
C ASP A 146 8.27 6.89 -3.80
N MET A 147 8.49 6.58 -2.51
CA MET A 147 9.30 5.45 -2.06
C MET A 147 8.76 4.11 -2.57
N LEU A 148 7.43 3.91 -2.53
CA LEU A 148 6.82 2.71 -3.06
C LEU A 148 7.06 2.56 -4.57
N GLY A 149 7.05 3.66 -5.33
CA GLY A 149 7.36 3.65 -6.77
C GLY A 149 8.79 3.23 -7.09
N TRP A 150 9.72 3.37 -6.14
CA TRP A 150 11.12 2.92 -6.24
C TRP A 150 11.39 1.59 -5.54
N THR A 151 10.37 1.02 -4.89
CA THR A 151 10.49 -0.31 -4.25
C THR A 151 10.51 -1.38 -5.34
N PRO A 152 11.52 -2.26 -5.38
CA PRO A 152 11.60 -3.33 -6.38
C PRO A 152 10.31 -4.14 -6.47
N GLY A 153 9.83 -4.40 -7.67
CA GLY A 153 8.61 -5.15 -7.91
C GLY A 153 7.30 -4.43 -7.57
N VAL A 154 7.35 -3.17 -7.13
CA VAL A 154 6.16 -2.34 -6.88
C VAL A 154 6.00 -1.31 -7.99
N VAL A 155 4.81 -1.24 -8.58
CA VAL A 155 4.45 -0.26 -9.61
C VAL A 155 3.32 0.62 -9.10
N THR A 156 3.54 1.92 -9.10
CA THR A 156 2.54 2.93 -8.71
C THR A 156 2.03 3.65 -9.95
N TYR A 157 0.74 3.46 -10.28
CA TYR A 157 0.06 4.21 -11.34
C TYR A 157 -0.55 5.50 -10.79
N ASP A 158 -1.24 5.39 -9.67
CA ASP A 158 -1.77 6.47 -8.85
C ASP A 158 -1.85 6.01 -7.39
N ILE A 159 -2.31 6.89 -6.48
CA ILE A 159 -2.38 6.61 -5.04
C ILE A 159 -3.29 5.42 -4.69
N ASN A 160 -4.28 5.12 -5.51
CA ASN A 160 -5.23 4.02 -5.33
C ASN A 160 -4.85 2.78 -6.15
N SER A 161 -3.97 2.94 -7.14
CA SER A 161 -3.57 1.88 -8.08
C SER A 161 -2.09 1.55 -7.92
N ILE A 162 -1.80 0.71 -6.94
CA ILE A 162 -0.46 0.18 -6.65
C ILE A 162 -0.49 -1.32 -6.94
N LYS A 163 0.48 -1.82 -7.70
CA LYS A 163 0.61 -3.24 -8.05
C LYS A 163 1.95 -3.80 -7.60
N VAL A 164 2.00 -5.11 -7.41
CA VAL A 164 3.21 -5.88 -7.12
C VAL A 164 3.33 -7.00 -8.15
N GLY A 165 4.54 -7.23 -8.68
CA GLY A 165 4.78 -8.25 -9.69
C GLY A 165 3.96 -8.03 -10.97
N GLY A 166 3.79 -6.78 -11.39
CA GLY A 166 3.07 -6.39 -12.61
C GLY A 166 1.54 -6.57 -12.57
N SER A 167 1.03 -7.63 -11.98
CA SER A 167 -0.38 -8.00 -12.05
C SER A 167 -1.15 -7.88 -10.73
N MET A 168 -0.50 -8.14 -9.59
CA MET A 168 -1.15 -8.25 -8.29
C MET A 168 -1.44 -6.87 -7.67
N SER A 169 -2.70 -6.51 -7.53
CA SER A 169 -3.11 -5.26 -6.88
C SER A 169 -2.82 -5.27 -5.38
N VAL A 170 -2.30 -4.16 -4.86
CA VAL A 170 -2.14 -3.95 -3.41
C VAL A 170 -3.48 -3.53 -2.82
N GLY A 171 -4.11 -4.44 -2.09
CA GLY A 171 -5.40 -4.18 -1.45
C GLY A 171 -5.26 -3.36 -0.16
N THR A 172 -4.27 -3.67 0.67
CA THR A 172 -4.11 -3.06 1.99
C THR A 172 -2.67 -2.65 2.27
N ILE A 173 -2.51 -1.51 2.94
CA ILE A 173 -1.22 -1.00 3.43
C ILE A 173 -1.32 -0.86 4.94
N TYR A 174 -0.26 -1.22 5.65
CA TYR A 174 -0.12 -1.05 7.09
C TYR A 174 1.07 -0.13 7.39
N ILE A 175 0.92 0.77 8.33
CA ILE A 175 1.99 1.61 8.87
C ILE A 175 2.08 1.35 10.37
N ASN A 176 3.22 0.83 10.86
CA ASN A 176 3.41 0.43 12.26
C ASN A 176 2.26 -0.48 12.76
N GLU A 177 1.92 -1.52 12.01
CA GLU A 177 0.82 -2.47 12.29
C GLU A 177 -0.59 -1.86 12.23
N GLN A 178 -0.76 -0.58 11.87
CA GLN A 178 -2.05 0.07 11.72
C GLN A 178 -2.49 0.08 10.26
N LYS A 179 -3.70 -0.39 10.00
CA LYS A 179 -4.28 -0.41 8.65
C LYS A 179 -4.50 1.01 8.13
N VAL A 180 -4.03 1.28 6.93
CA VAL A 180 -4.24 2.55 6.25
C VAL A 180 -5.62 2.54 5.60
N THR A 181 -6.53 3.35 6.10
CA THR A 181 -7.89 3.52 5.56
C THR A 181 -7.97 4.66 4.54
N ASP A 182 -7.07 5.64 4.63
CA ASP A 182 -6.90 6.71 3.66
C ASP A 182 -5.47 6.73 3.11
N ARG A 183 -5.32 6.33 1.84
CA ARG A 183 -4.01 6.26 1.19
C ARG A 183 -3.33 7.62 1.00
N ASN A 184 -4.05 8.73 1.09
CA ASN A 184 -3.44 10.06 1.03
C ASN A 184 -2.37 10.27 2.11
N ILE A 185 -2.43 9.54 3.23
CA ILE A 185 -1.39 9.55 4.25
C ILE A 185 0.00 9.17 3.70
N LEU A 186 0.07 8.40 2.61
CA LEU A 186 1.34 8.03 1.96
C LEU A 186 2.05 9.25 1.36
N LEU A 187 1.32 10.29 0.99
CA LEU A 187 1.87 11.55 0.49
C LEU A 187 2.40 12.43 1.63
N SER A 188 1.93 12.20 2.86
CA SER A 188 2.27 13.03 4.02
C SER A 188 3.45 12.53 4.84
N ILE A 189 3.85 11.26 4.71
CA ILE A 189 4.95 10.67 5.47
C ILE A 189 6.25 10.73 4.66
N PRO A 190 7.31 11.36 5.18
CA PRO A 190 8.61 11.36 4.51
C PRO A 190 9.21 9.96 4.42
N SER A 191 9.73 9.60 3.26
CA SER A 191 10.46 8.33 3.05
C SER A 191 11.64 8.17 4.02
N SER A 192 12.27 9.27 4.42
CA SER A 192 13.39 9.27 5.38
C SER A 192 13.00 8.76 6.77
N GLN A 193 11.72 8.75 7.15
CA GLN A 193 11.24 8.18 8.41
C GLN A 193 11.02 6.67 8.37
N VAL A 194 11.13 6.03 7.22
CA VAL A 194 10.93 4.59 7.06
C VAL A 194 12.19 3.84 7.49
N SER A 195 12.01 2.78 8.28
CA SER A 195 13.06 1.84 8.64
C SER A 195 13.02 0.57 7.79
N LYS A 196 11.81 0.08 7.45
CA LYS A 196 11.59 -1.17 6.73
C LYS A 196 10.32 -1.09 5.89
N ILE A 197 10.36 -1.66 4.69
CA ILE A 197 9.19 -1.97 3.86
C ILE A 197 9.12 -3.48 3.73
N GLU A 198 7.94 -4.06 3.92
CA GLU A 198 7.65 -5.47 3.69
C GLU A 198 6.58 -5.57 2.62
N VAL A 199 6.89 -6.30 1.55
CA VAL A 199 5.96 -6.59 0.46
C VAL A 199 5.53 -8.04 0.61
N ILE A 200 4.25 -8.23 0.91
CA ILE A 200 3.64 -9.52 1.21
C ILE A 200 2.78 -9.90 0.01
N ARG A 201 3.29 -10.79 -0.83
CA ARG A 201 2.58 -11.35 -2.00
C ARG A 201 1.67 -12.51 -1.61
N ASP A 202 1.96 -13.14 -0.48
CA ASP A 202 1.14 -14.19 0.13
C ASP A 202 0.66 -13.73 1.52
N PRO A 203 -0.42 -12.92 1.59
CA PRO A 203 -0.86 -12.29 2.83
C PRO A 203 -1.58 -13.22 3.81
N GLY A 204 -1.86 -14.46 3.42
CA GLY A 204 -2.59 -15.40 4.28
C GLY A 204 -4.01 -14.94 4.61
N VAL A 205 -4.53 -15.40 5.77
CA VAL A 205 -5.91 -15.07 6.21
C VAL A 205 -5.98 -13.85 7.13
N ARG A 206 -4.86 -13.39 7.63
CA ARG A 206 -4.78 -12.26 8.57
C ARG A 206 -5.24 -10.94 7.92
N TYR A 207 -4.99 -10.78 6.64
CA TYR A 207 -5.26 -9.54 5.91
C TYR A 207 -6.60 -9.60 5.16
N SER A 208 -7.06 -8.45 4.64
CA SER A 208 -8.35 -8.36 3.94
C SER A 208 -8.47 -9.39 2.82
N ALA A 209 -9.67 -9.92 2.64
CA ALA A 209 -9.99 -10.89 1.60
C ALA A 209 -9.90 -10.33 0.17
N GLU A 210 -9.97 -9.01 0.03
CA GLU A 210 -9.87 -8.29 -1.25
C GLU A 210 -8.42 -8.00 -1.65
N SER A 211 -7.46 -8.23 -0.73
CA SER A 211 -6.05 -7.90 -0.96
C SER A 211 -5.37 -8.98 -1.78
N GLY A 212 -4.93 -8.65 -2.98
CA GLY A 212 -3.99 -9.48 -3.73
C GLY A 212 -2.60 -9.48 -3.10
N ALA A 213 -2.10 -8.30 -2.72
CA ALA A 213 -0.86 -8.12 -1.96
C ALA A 213 -1.07 -7.13 -0.82
N VAL A 214 -0.18 -7.18 0.18
CA VAL A 214 -0.14 -6.27 1.32
C VAL A 214 1.24 -5.63 1.43
N ILE A 215 1.29 -4.34 1.73
CA ILE A 215 2.54 -3.65 2.04
C ILE A 215 2.52 -3.23 3.51
N LYS A 216 3.54 -3.63 4.27
CA LYS A 216 3.77 -3.17 5.65
C LYS A 216 4.95 -2.23 5.69
N ILE A 217 4.77 -1.13 6.38
CA ILE A 217 5.76 -0.07 6.51
C ILE A 217 6.04 0.12 7.99
N THR A 218 7.29 -0.02 8.38
CA THR A 218 7.75 0.24 9.73
C THR A 218 8.51 1.56 9.75
N LEU A 219 8.05 2.50 10.55
CA LEU A 219 8.73 3.78 10.75
C LEU A 219 9.87 3.62 11.77
N LYS A 220 10.87 4.51 11.68
CA LYS A 220 12.01 4.54 12.61
C LYS A 220 11.53 4.84 14.03
N LYS A 221 11.97 4.06 15.00
CA LYS A 221 11.74 4.36 16.42
C LYS A 221 12.61 5.54 16.82
N GLN A 222 11.99 6.55 17.37
CA GLN A 222 12.65 7.74 17.90
C GLN A 222 13.04 7.44 19.37
N LEU A 223 14.32 7.29 19.65
CA LEU A 223 14.80 6.91 20.98
C LEU A 223 15.04 8.12 21.90
N LYS A 224 15.48 9.25 21.36
CA LYS A 224 15.78 10.49 22.11
C LYS A 224 14.76 11.56 21.85
N ASP A 225 14.58 12.42 22.83
CA ASP A 225 13.76 13.62 22.65
C ASP A 225 14.35 14.51 21.55
N HIS A 226 13.51 14.98 20.66
CA HIS A 226 13.91 15.75 19.48
C HIS A 226 12.72 16.46 18.82
N ILE A 227 13.04 17.45 18.02
CA ILE A 227 12.14 18.05 17.03
C ILE A 227 12.82 17.95 15.66
N GLY A 228 12.08 17.48 14.67
CA GLY A 228 12.50 17.43 13.28
C GLY A 228 11.49 18.14 12.39
N ILE A 229 11.98 18.98 11.49
CA ILE A 229 11.20 19.66 10.48
C ILE A 229 11.79 19.30 9.12
N SER A 230 10.96 18.94 8.16
CA SER A 230 11.38 18.81 6.76
C SER A 230 10.43 19.54 5.84
N ALA A 231 10.98 20.24 4.88
CA ALA A 231 10.24 20.89 3.81
C ALA A 231 10.71 20.33 2.47
N THR A 232 9.78 20.02 1.59
CA THR A 232 10.07 19.54 0.24
C THR A 232 9.19 20.29 -0.74
N ASN A 233 9.75 20.59 -1.91
CA ASN A 233 9.00 21.09 -3.04
C ASN A 233 9.42 20.34 -4.30
N ASN A 234 8.44 19.95 -5.10
CA ASN A 234 8.61 19.34 -6.41
C ASN A 234 7.94 20.23 -7.46
N VAL A 235 8.70 20.64 -8.43
CA VAL A 235 8.18 21.32 -9.63
C VAL A 235 8.33 20.37 -10.80
N GLU A 236 7.24 20.05 -11.46
CA GLU A 236 7.24 19.22 -12.65
C GLU A 236 6.79 20.03 -13.87
N VAL A 237 7.70 20.12 -14.83
CA VAL A 237 7.49 20.81 -16.09
C VAL A 237 7.19 19.80 -17.17
N ARG A 238 5.92 19.75 -17.59
CA ARG A 238 5.40 19.02 -18.74
C ARG A 238 4.93 20.03 -19.79
N ARG A 239 3.89 19.76 -20.54
CA ARG A 239 3.19 20.81 -21.33
C ARG A 239 2.61 21.89 -20.44
N ARG A 240 2.33 21.55 -19.20
CA ARG A 240 1.90 22.44 -18.13
C ARG A 240 2.77 22.23 -16.90
N VAL A 241 2.93 23.30 -16.13
CA VAL A 241 3.66 23.23 -14.87
C VAL A 241 2.73 22.73 -13.78
N SER A 242 3.22 21.78 -13.01
CA SER A 242 2.61 21.28 -11.79
C SER A 242 3.58 21.48 -10.63
N ASP A 243 3.06 21.77 -9.46
CA ASP A 243 3.83 21.99 -8.24
C ASP A 243 3.17 21.23 -7.08
N ASP A 244 4.00 20.58 -6.27
CA ASP A 244 3.58 20.00 -5.01
C ASP A 244 4.63 20.27 -3.93
N GLY A 245 4.17 20.75 -2.79
CA GLY A 245 5.02 21.07 -1.67
C GLY A 245 4.47 20.50 -0.38
N TRP A 246 5.35 20.12 0.55
CA TRP A 246 4.94 19.67 1.88
C TRP A 246 5.92 20.08 2.96
N ILE A 247 5.33 20.29 4.13
CA ILE A 247 6.05 20.53 5.38
C ILE A 247 5.66 19.44 6.36
N ASN A 248 6.65 18.79 6.94
CA ASN A 248 6.47 17.78 7.97
C ASN A 248 7.13 18.26 9.26
N LEU A 249 6.43 18.04 10.36
CA LEU A 249 6.90 18.21 11.72
C LEU A 249 6.85 16.86 12.42
N SER A 250 7.92 16.51 13.15
CA SER A 250 7.93 15.33 14.01
C SER A 250 8.69 15.61 15.29
N GLY A 251 8.34 14.92 16.35
CA GLY A 251 9.05 15.08 17.60
C GLY A 251 8.74 13.98 18.59
N LYS A 252 9.58 13.90 19.61
CA LYS A 252 9.40 13.04 20.77
C LYS A 252 9.80 13.81 22.02
N PHE A 253 8.97 13.69 23.06
CA PHE A 253 9.22 14.22 24.40
C PHE A 253 8.78 13.17 25.42
N GLY A 254 9.75 12.58 26.09
CA GLY A 254 9.50 11.50 27.05
C GLY A 254 8.72 10.35 26.43
N LYS A 255 7.49 10.12 26.90
CA LYS A 255 6.59 9.04 26.45
C LYS A 255 5.74 9.41 25.23
N PHE A 256 5.74 10.66 24.82
CA PHE A 256 4.95 11.15 23.69
C PHE A 256 5.79 11.30 22.44
N SER A 257 5.27 10.83 21.31
CA SER A 257 5.81 11.15 19.99
C SER A 257 4.68 11.70 19.14
N PHE A 258 4.99 12.71 18.33
CA PHE A 258 4.01 13.33 17.44
C PHE A 258 4.57 13.50 16.04
N MET A 259 3.68 13.53 15.09
CA MET A 259 3.95 13.89 13.70
C MET A 259 2.83 14.76 13.17
N GLY A 260 3.17 15.68 12.28
CA GLY A 260 2.23 16.52 11.55
C GLY A 260 2.73 16.77 10.14
N SER A 261 1.82 16.90 9.20
CA SER A 261 2.15 17.15 7.81
C SER A 261 1.07 18.00 7.15
N VAL A 262 1.50 18.95 6.34
CA VAL A 262 0.65 19.68 5.40
C VAL A 262 1.26 19.54 4.02
N VAL A 263 0.43 19.13 3.04
CA VAL A 263 0.80 19.00 1.63
C VAL A 263 -0.10 19.93 0.84
N GLU A 264 0.46 20.75 0.00
CA GLU A 264 -0.27 21.54 -0.99
C GLU A 264 0.03 21.00 -2.38
N GLN A 265 -1.00 20.86 -3.20
CA GLN A 265 -0.89 20.33 -4.55
C GLN A 265 -1.51 21.28 -5.56
N TYR A 266 -0.77 21.54 -6.64
CA TYR A 266 -1.26 22.21 -7.83
C TYR A 266 -0.87 21.37 -9.04
N VAL A 267 -1.80 20.58 -9.57
CA VAL A 267 -1.55 19.69 -10.71
C VAL A 267 -2.38 20.14 -11.90
N LYS A 268 -1.70 20.64 -12.92
CA LYS A 268 -2.33 21.04 -14.18
C LYS A 268 -1.96 20.06 -15.29
N ARG A 269 -2.97 19.49 -15.95
CA ARG A 269 -2.81 18.51 -17.02
C ARG A 269 -3.51 18.94 -18.27
N LYS A 270 -2.93 18.60 -19.41
CA LYS A 270 -3.57 18.72 -20.73
C LYS A 270 -3.39 17.38 -21.44
N ALA A 271 -4.45 16.82 -21.95
CA ALA A 271 -4.38 15.58 -22.70
C ALA A 271 -5.27 15.63 -23.94
N PHE A 272 -4.91 14.82 -24.90
CA PHE A 272 -5.66 14.59 -26.12
C PHE A 272 -6.14 13.15 -26.14
N ASP A 273 -7.31 12.97 -26.65
CA ASP A 273 -8.00 11.72 -26.67
C ASP A 273 -8.72 11.57 -28.02
N GLY A 274 -8.66 10.39 -28.61
CA GLY A 274 -9.33 10.08 -29.85
C GLY A 274 -9.80 8.64 -29.85
N GLY A 275 -10.79 8.34 -30.62
CA GLY A 275 -11.32 7.00 -30.68
C GLY A 275 -12.51 6.89 -31.58
N GLY A 276 -13.23 5.80 -31.41
CA GLY A 276 -14.46 5.60 -32.11
C GLY A 276 -15.17 4.32 -31.70
N ALA A 277 -16.36 4.18 -32.24
CA ALA A 277 -17.20 3.01 -32.10
C ALA A 277 -17.83 2.65 -33.45
N SER A 278 -18.06 1.36 -33.67
CA SER A 278 -18.93 0.88 -34.74
C SER A 278 -19.90 -0.15 -34.18
N VAL A 279 -21.15 -0.08 -34.66
CA VAL A 279 -22.21 -1.02 -34.31
C VAL A 279 -22.70 -1.69 -35.61
N ALA A 280 -22.64 -3.01 -35.64
CA ALA A 280 -23.15 -3.78 -36.76
C ALA A 280 -24.65 -4.14 -36.55
N ASN A 281 -25.40 -4.23 -37.62
CA ASN A 281 -26.78 -4.73 -37.59
C ASN A 281 -26.83 -6.27 -37.51
N SER A 282 -28.01 -6.87 -37.50
CA SER A 282 -28.22 -8.33 -37.45
C SER A 282 -27.61 -9.09 -38.64
N GLU A 283 -27.36 -8.43 -39.77
CA GLU A 283 -26.73 -8.99 -40.96
C GLU A 283 -25.20 -8.84 -40.92
N GLY A 284 -24.64 -8.27 -39.85
CA GLY A 284 -23.21 -8.00 -39.72
C GLY A 284 -22.68 -6.79 -40.47
N LYS A 285 -23.57 -6.01 -41.14
CA LYS A 285 -23.21 -4.74 -41.81
C LYS A 285 -23.10 -3.64 -40.78
N ILE A 286 -22.11 -2.76 -40.93
CA ILE A 286 -21.95 -1.60 -40.05
C ILE A 286 -23.09 -0.64 -40.31
N ALA A 287 -23.99 -0.50 -39.34
CA ALA A 287 -25.12 0.43 -39.37
C ALA A 287 -24.79 1.80 -38.80
N TYR A 288 -23.79 1.82 -37.90
CA TYR A 288 -23.45 3.03 -37.17
C TYR A 288 -21.93 3.12 -36.93
N THR A 289 -21.34 4.31 -37.12
CA THR A 289 -19.99 4.65 -36.75
C THR A 289 -19.90 5.99 -36.03
N ASP A 290 -19.08 6.10 -35.04
CA ASP A 290 -18.64 7.35 -34.40
C ASP A 290 -17.10 7.39 -34.41
N VAL A 291 -16.54 8.47 -34.91
CA VAL A 291 -15.13 8.79 -34.77
C VAL A 291 -14.99 10.10 -34.04
N PHE A 292 -14.26 10.14 -32.97
CA PHE A 292 -14.10 11.35 -32.17
C PHE A 292 -12.67 11.74 -31.91
N ASN A 293 -12.45 13.04 -31.76
CA ASN A 293 -11.26 13.63 -31.21
C ASN A 293 -11.63 14.54 -30.03
N SER A 294 -10.86 14.52 -28.99
CA SER A 294 -11.07 15.39 -27.83
C SER A 294 -9.79 15.95 -27.24
N GLU A 295 -9.92 17.11 -26.67
CA GLU A 295 -8.89 17.72 -25.82
C GLU A 295 -9.50 18.02 -24.46
N PHE A 296 -8.76 17.73 -23.40
CA PHE A 296 -9.19 18.14 -22.06
C PHE A 296 -8.08 18.82 -21.27
N THR A 297 -8.47 19.70 -20.38
CA THR A 297 -7.63 20.29 -19.35
C THR A 297 -8.21 20.00 -17.99
N SER A 298 -7.33 19.73 -17.04
CA SER A 298 -7.70 19.50 -15.64
C SER A 298 -6.73 20.26 -14.74
N VAL A 299 -7.28 20.97 -13.76
CA VAL A 299 -6.54 21.62 -12.69
C VAL A 299 -7.00 21.03 -11.37
N ASN A 300 -6.13 20.34 -10.68
CA ASN A 300 -6.40 19.78 -9.35
C ASN A 300 -5.62 20.57 -8.31
N THR A 301 -6.31 21.09 -7.33
CA THR A 301 -5.74 21.86 -6.22
C THR A 301 -6.29 21.39 -4.91
N GLY A 302 -5.53 21.57 -3.85
CA GLY A 302 -6.02 21.47 -2.49
C GLY A 302 -5.06 20.83 -1.51
N PRO A 303 -5.20 21.23 -0.23
CA PRO A 303 -4.38 20.73 0.84
C PRO A 303 -4.77 19.31 1.27
N LEU A 304 -3.72 18.57 1.67
CA LEU A 304 -3.84 17.37 2.47
C LEU A 304 -3.10 17.64 3.78
N TRP A 305 -3.63 17.15 4.89
CA TRP A 305 -2.99 17.31 6.19
C TRP A 305 -3.12 16.04 7.03
N SER A 306 -2.16 15.83 7.90
CA SER A 306 -2.21 14.75 8.88
C SER A 306 -1.58 15.18 10.21
N ALA A 307 -2.08 14.61 11.29
CA ALA A 307 -1.51 14.71 12.61
C ALA A 307 -1.58 13.36 13.30
N GLY A 308 -0.54 12.97 14.02
CA GLY A 308 -0.45 11.73 14.77
C GLY A 308 0.16 11.97 16.14
N LEU A 309 -0.40 11.31 17.14
CA LEU A 309 0.10 11.26 18.50
C LEU A 309 0.28 9.80 18.90
N ASN A 310 1.43 9.49 19.44
CA ASN A 310 1.75 8.19 19.99
C ASN A 310 2.16 8.34 21.46
N TYR A 311 1.52 7.57 22.35
CA TYR A 311 1.80 7.57 23.78
C TYR A 311 2.28 6.20 24.24
N LEU A 312 3.58 6.10 24.55
CA LEU A 312 4.21 4.90 25.08
C LEU A 312 4.04 4.87 26.61
N ALA A 313 2.89 4.36 27.09
CA ALA A 313 2.57 4.30 28.50
C ALA A 313 3.59 3.43 29.28
N LYS A 314 3.94 2.26 28.70
CA LYS A 314 5.01 1.33 29.13
C LYS A 314 5.75 0.84 27.90
N PRO A 315 6.96 0.27 28.01
CA PRO A 315 7.66 -0.33 26.86
C PRO A 315 6.83 -1.37 26.10
N THR A 316 5.88 -1.99 26.80
CA THR A 316 4.97 -3.02 26.31
C THR A 316 3.59 -2.50 25.91
N LEU A 317 3.24 -1.25 26.21
CA LEU A 317 1.89 -0.70 25.99
C LEU A 317 1.96 0.65 25.28
N ASN A 318 1.39 0.71 24.11
CA ASN A 318 1.40 1.86 23.24
C ASN A 318 0.00 2.24 22.77
N PHE A 319 -0.32 3.53 22.76
CA PHE A 319 -1.57 4.10 22.25
C PHE A 319 -1.27 5.04 21.09
N ILE A 320 -2.12 5.01 20.08
CA ILE A 320 -1.98 5.80 18.87
C ILE A 320 -3.28 6.53 18.61
N LEU A 321 -3.18 7.82 18.26
CA LEU A 321 -4.26 8.62 17.72
C LEU A 321 -3.74 9.30 16.45
N GLN A 322 -4.45 9.14 15.35
CA GLN A 322 -4.11 9.76 14.07
C GLN A 322 -5.34 10.43 13.47
N TYR A 323 -5.12 11.57 12.87
CA TYR A 323 -6.08 12.28 12.07
C TYR A 323 -5.47 12.60 10.70
N ALA A 324 -6.20 12.35 9.64
CA ALA A 324 -5.82 12.75 8.29
C ALA A 324 -7.02 13.40 7.60
N GLY A 325 -6.75 14.44 6.83
CA GLY A 325 -7.77 15.14 6.09
C GLY A 325 -7.29 15.60 4.74
N SER A 326 -8.23 15.82 3.82
CA SER A 326 -7.97 16.43 2.52
C SER A 326 -9.16 17.25 2.06
N SER A 327 -8.87 18.32 1.34
CA SER A 327 -9.87 19.09 0.62
C SER A 327 -9.32 19.34 -0.78
N THR A 328 -9.95 18.75 -1.79
CA THR A 328 -9.49 18.87 -3.18
C THR A 328 -10.56 19.53 -4.03
N ASN A 329 -10.11 20.35 -4.95
CA ASN A 329 -10.95 20.97 -5.98
C ASN A 329 -10.37 20.64 -7.35
N VAL A 330 -11.22 20.16 -8.26
CA VAL A 330 -10.80 19.84 -9.62
C VAL A 330 -11.67 20.62 -10.59
N ASP A 331 -11.05 21.50 -11.36
CA ASP A 331 -11.67 22.15 -12.51
C ASP A 331 -11.33 21.33 -13.75
N PHE A 332 -12.37 20.92 -14.50
CA PHE A 332 -12.21 20.08 -15.68
C PHE A 332 -12.97 20.69 -16.85
N LYS A 333 -12.29 20.77 -18.01
CA LYS A 333 -12.88 21.19 -19.28
C LYS A 333 -12.49 20.22 -20.36
N LYS A 334 -13.45 19.82 -21.17
CA LYS A 334 -13.25 18.90 -22.31
C LYS A 334 -14.01 19.43 -23.52
N GLN A 335 -13.32 19.45 -24.64
CA GLN A 335 -13.92 19.66 -25.96
C GLN A 335 -13.80 18.36 -26.74
N LYS A 336 -14.86 17.91 -27.35
CA LYS A 336 -14.95 16.67 -28.12
C LYS A 336 -15.74 16.88 -29.38
N THR A 337 -15.16 16.56 -30.54
CA THR A 337 -15.83 16.57 -31.82
C THR A 337 -16.08 15.14 -32.27
N HIS A 338 -17.33 14.84 -32.59
CA HIS A 338 -17.80 13.57 -33.11
C HIS A 338 -18.07 13.67 -34.60
N GLN A 339 -17.65 12.68 -35.36
CA GLN A 339 -18.04 12.45 -36.75
C GLN A 339 -18.87 11.17 -36.77
N LEU A 340 -20.16 11.32 -37.06
CA LEU A 340 -21.14 10.25 -36.98
C LEU A 340 -21.57 9.83 -38.38
N SER A 341 -21.79 8.53 -38.59
CA SER A 341 -22.49 8.01 -39.75
C SER A 341 -23.51 6.99 -39.28
N MET A 342 -24.76 7.19 -39.64
CA MET A 342 -25.88 6.31 -39.30
C MET A 342 -26.63 5.96 -40.57
N ASN A 343 -26.59 4.67 -40.99
CA ASN A 343 -27.20 4.17 -42.20
C ASN A 343 -26.90 5.04 -43.44
N GLY A 344 -25.71 5.61 -43.53
CA GLY A 344 -25.25 6.46 -44.60
C GLY A 344 -25.55 7.97 -44.43
N ALA A 345 -26.30 8.38 -43.43
CA ALA A 345 -26.47 9.79 -43.07
C ALA A 345 -25.28 10.22 -42.16
N GLU A 346 -24.67 11.34 -42.49
CA GLU A 346 -23.53 11.88 -41.75
C GLU A 346 -23.93 13.08 -40.88
N ALA A 347 -23.35 13.20 -39.69
CA ALA A 347 -23.50 14.34 -38.80
C ALA A 347 -22.20 14.65 -38.07
N VAL A 348 -22.00 15.93 -37.75
CA VAL A 348 -20.87 16.39 -36.94
C VAL A 348 -21.40 17.06 -35.68
N LEU A 349 -20.96 16.57 -34.51
CA LEU A 349 -21.34 17.12 -33.20
C LEU A 349 -20.11 17.64 -32.46
N ASP A 350 -20.19 18.86 -31.94
CA ASP A 350 -19.25 19.38 -30.97
C ASP A 350 -19.83 19.32 -29.56
N GLU A 351 -19.18 18.61 -28.66
CA GLU A 351 -19.53 18.46 -27.25
C GLU A 351 -18.55 19.18 -26.37
N ASN A 352 -18.99 20.18 -25.63
CA ASN A 352 -18.20 20.92 -24.66
C ASN A 352 -18.65 20.58 -23.25
N THR A 353 -17.79 19.91 -22.48
CA THR A 353 -18.04 19.57 -21.07
C THR A 353 -17.25 20.50 -20.16
N ASN A 354 -17.92 21.12 -19.22
CA ASN A 354 -17.32 21.94 -18.17
C ASN A 354 -17.77 21.44 -16.80
N ILE A 355 -16.81 21.09 -15.95
CA ILE A 355 -17.04 20.71 -14.55
C ILE A 355 -16.25 21.70 -13.69
N PRO A 356 -16.84 22.85 -13.34
CA PRO A 356 -16.21 23.78 -12.41
C PRO A 356 -16.33 23.23 -10.99
N HIS A 357 -15.23 23.28 -10.23
CA HIS A 357 -15.24 23.01 -8.80
C HIS A 357 -15.80 21.64 -8.40
N ARG A 358 -15.29 20.55 -9.00
CA ARG A 358 -15.49 19.21 -8.44
C ARG A 358 -14.81 19.14 -7.08
N LYS A 359 -15.59 19.26 -6.01
CA LYS A 359 -15.10 19.31 -4.65
C LYS A 359 -15.11 17.91 -4.01
N SER A 360 -14.03 17.58 -3.31
CA SER A 360 -13.98 16.39 -2.47
C SER A 360 -13.32 16.74 -1.15
N SER A 361 -13.96 16.38 -0.03
CA SER A 361 -13.35 16.47 1.29
C SER A 361 -13.35 15.10 1.94
N ARG A 362 -12.27 14.78 2.65
CA ARG A 362 -12.13 13.53 3.40
C ARG A 362 -11.56 13.83 4.77
N HIS A 363 -12.09 13.14 5.78
CA HIS A 363 -11.62 13.17 7.16
C HIS A 363 -11.54 11.74 7.66
N ASN A 364 -10.42 11.38 8.26
CA ASN A 364 -10.15 10.08 8.83
C ASN A 364 -9.58 10.25 10.24
N VAL A 365 -10.15 9.54 11.20
CA VAL A 365 -9.61 9.41 12.56
C VAL A 365 -9.34 7.94 12.81
N THR A 366 -8.11 7.62 13.23
CA THR A 366 -7.70 6.27 13.61
C THR A 366 -7.16 6.30 15.04
N THR A 367 -7.65 5.41 15.88
CA THR A 367 -7.08 5.17 17.21
C THR A 367 -6.70 3.71 17.34
N GLY A 368 -5.68 3.44 18.12
CA GLY A 368 -5.20 2.08 18.31
C GLY A 368 -4.43 1.89 19.60
N MET A 369 -4.35 0.62 20.00
CA MET A 369 -3.57 0.17 21.14
C MET A 369 -2.79 -1.08 20.74
N THR A 370 -1.50 -1.12 21.07
CA THR A 370 -0.71 -2.34 20.98
C THR A 370 -0.18 -2.70 22.37
N TYR A 371 -0.29 -3.96 22.72
CA TYR A 371 0.23 -4.50 23.98
C TYR A 371 1.00 -5.77 23.73
N THR A 372 2.22 -5.86 24.27
CA THR A 372 3.02 -7.07 24.28
C THR A 372 3.20 -7.53 25.73
N SER A 373 2.70 -8.72 26.08
CA SER A 373 2.87 -9.26 27.42
C SER A 373 4.30 -9.73 27.66
N PRO A 374 4.74 -9.88 28.93
CA PRO A 374 6.04 -10.51 29.23
C PRO A 374 6.18 -11.94 28.69
N SER A 375 5.07 -12.66 28.55
CA SER A 375 4.98 -14.02 27.98
C SER A 375 4.96 -14.05 26.44
N GLY A 376 5.17 -12.89 25.77
CA GLY A 376 5.24 -12.81 24.31
C GLY A 376 3.88 -12.75 23.60
N HIS A 377 2.74 -12.65 24.32
CA HIS A 377 1.45 -12.42 23.68
C HIS A 377 1.37 -10.97 23.16
N PHE A 378 1.01 -10.82 21.91
CA PHE A 378 0.83 -9.52 21.25
C PHE A 378 -0.64 -9.28 20.97
N PHE A 379 -1.15 -8.15 21.44
CA PHE A 379 -2.51 -7.67 21.17
C PHE A 379 -2.44 -6.36 20.41
N ASN A 380 -3.26 -6.25 19.37
CA ASN A 380 -3.45 -5.01 18.63
C ASN A 380 -4.94 -4.76 18.44
N ILE A 381 -5.40 -3.59 18.85
CA ILE A 381 -6.77 -3.12 18.62
C ILE A 381 -6.67 -1.82 17.85
N THR A 382 -7.41 -1.71 16.77
CA THR A 382 -7.47 -0.51 15.92
C THR A 382 -8.91 -0.19 15.60
N MET A 383 -9.27 1.09 15.66
CA MET A 383 -10.57 1.59 15.25
C MET A 383 -10.35 2.81 14.37
N SER A 384 -10.98 2.84 13.21
CA SER A 384 -10.91 3.94 12.25
C SER A 384 -12.31 4.38 11.85
N TYR A 385 -12.51 5.69 11.79
CA TYR A 385 -13.69 6.29 11.18
C TYR A 385 -13.27 7.23 10.07
N SER A 386 -13.85 7.05 8.90
CA SER A 386 -13.59 7.91 7.74
C SER A 386 -14.89 8.45 7.17
N ARG A 387 -14.91 9.74 6.87
CA ARG A 387 -15.98 10.39 6.12
C ARG A 387 -15.42 11.07 4.88
N GLN A 388 -16.05 10.81 3.74
CA GLN A 388 -15.78 11.52 2.49
C GLN A 388 -17.06 12.11 1.93
N ASN A 389 -16.99 13.37 1.54
CA ASN A 389 -18.03 14.02 0.74
C ASN A 389 -17.44 14.39 -0.61
N LYS A 390 -18.21 14.15 -1.67
CA LYS A 390 -17.84 14.53 -3.04
C LYS A 390 -19.06 15.15 -3.71
N GLY A 391 -18.85 16.23 -4.46
CA GLY A 391 -19.91 16.88 -5.22
C GLY A 391 -19.36 17.51 -6.48
N GLU A 392 -20.15 17.44 -7.55
CA GLU A 392 -19.84 18.07 -8.83
C GLU A 392 -21.11 18.51 -9.56
N ALA A 393 -20.97 19.57 -10.33
CA ALA A 393 -21.93 19.97 -11.33
C ALA A 393 -21.24 19.93 -12.70
N GLN A 394 -21.86 19.28 -13.66
CA GLN A 394 -21.34 19.11 -15.01
C GLN A 394 -22.30 19.83 -15.98
N PHE A 395 -21.75 20.75 -16.75
CA PHE A 395 -22.43 21.49 -17.78
C PHE A 395 -21.93 20.99 -19.14
N ILE A 396 -22.87 20.60 -20.02
CA ILE A 396 -22.54 20.02 -21.32
C ILE A 396 -23.34 20.77 -22.38
N ASP A 397 -22.63 21.41 -23.32
CA ASP A 397 -23.20 22.02 -24.52
C ASP A 397 -22.87 21.11 -25.71
N ILE A 398 -23.90 20.68 -26.42
CA ILE A 398 -23.80 19.82 -27.60
C ILE A 398 -24.32 20.61 -28.78
N PHE A 399 -23.45 20.94 -29.71
CA PHE A 399 -23.80 21.66 -30.93
C PHE A 399 -23.74 20.70 -32.12
N ASN A 400 -24.89 20.46 -32.75
CA ASN A 400 -24.95 19.71 -33.98
C ASN A 400 -24.66 20.69 -35.14
N ILE A 401 -23.47 20.59 -35.72
CA ILE A 401 -23.02 21.47 -36.81
C ILE A 401 -23.81 21.22 -38.08
N THR A 402 -24.26 19.98 -38.30
CA THR A 402 -24.99 19.60 -39.50
C THR A 402 -26.39 20.21 -39.54
N ASP A 403 -27.08 20.28 -38.39
CA ASP A 403 -28.45 20.74 -38.25
C ASP A 403 -28.55 22.14 -37.63
N ASP A 404 -27.46 22.81 -37.33
CA ASP A 404 -27.37 24.11 -36.64
C ASP A 404 -28.18 24.14 -35.34
N ARG A 405 -28.07 23.05 -34.51
CA ARG A 405 -28.88 22.86 -33.31
C ARG A 405 -28.06 22.76 -32.07
N LEU A 406 -28.35 23.56 -31.04
CA LEU A 406 -27.76 23.51 -29.74
C LEU A 406 -28.64 22.74 -28.74
N SER A 407 -28.04 21.78 -28.02
CA SER A 407 -28.65 21.08 -26.89
C SER A 407 -27.77 21.27 -25.64
N LYS A 408 -28.40 21.43 -24.49
CA LYS A 408 -27.70 21.61 -23.19
C LYS A 408 -28.13 20.52 -22.23
N LYS A 409 -27.17 20.04 -21.42
CA LYS A 409 -27.43 19.10 -20.33
C LYS A 409 -26.73 19.58 -19.06
N ASN A 410 -27.44 19.47 -17.95
CA ASN A 410 -26.92 19.76 -16.63
C ASN A 410 -27.01 18.51 -15.77
N ILE A 411 -25.86 18.08 -15.22
CA ILE A 411 -25.77 16.90 -14.37
C ILE A 411 -25.19 17.32 -13.04
N VAL A 412 -25.92 17.05 -11.96
CA VAL A 412 -25.44 17.28 -10.60
C VAL A 412 -25.33 15.96 -9.88
N SER A 413 -24.16 15.68 -9.30
CA SER A 413 -23.97 14.49 -8.49
C SER A 413 -23.32 14.82 -7.16
N SER A 414 -23.72 14.10 -6.12
CA SER A 414 -23.04 14.13 -4.83
C SER A 414 -23.00 12.75 -4.21
N SER A 415 -21.93 12.48 -3.49
CA SER A 415 -21.80 11.25 -2.72
C SER A 415 -21.24 11.53 -1.33
N LYS A 416 -21.76 10.77 -0.37
CA LYS A 416 -21.30 10.76 1.01
C LYS A 416 -20.97 9.34 1.40
N TYR A 417 -19.76 9.15 1.84
CA TYR A 417 -19.22 7.86 2.23
C TYR A 417 -18.78 7.92 3.69
N ASP A 418 -19.31 7.05 4.51
CA ASP A 418 -18.95 6.86 5.93
C ASP A 418 -18.44 5.42 6.09
N LEU A 419 -17.24 5.27 6.66
CA LEU A 419 -16.62 3.99 6.97
C LEU A 419 -16.28 3.94 8.46
N LEU A 420 -16.73 2.90 9.15
CA LEU A 420 -16.24 2.47 10.44
C LEU A 420 -15.54 1.11 10.26
N ASP A 421 -14.29 1.00 10.67
CA ASP A 421 -13.49 -0.24 10.64
C ASP A 421 -12.88 -0.44 12.02
N ALA A 422 -13.14 -1.58 12.65
CA ALA A 422 -12.59 -1.95 13.93
C ALA A 422 -11.98 -3.34 13.85
N GLU A 423 -10.74 -3.48 14.29
CA GLU A 423 -9.97 -4.73 14.21
C GLU A 423 -9.31 -5.03 15.55
N ALA A 424 -9.42 -6.28 16.00
CA ALA A 424 -8.73 -6.81 17.17
C ALA A 424 -7.95 -8.04 16.77
N ASN A 425 -6.66 -8.06 17.09
CA ASN A 425 -5.72 -9.13 16.75
C ASN A 425 -4.99 -9.62 17.99
N TRP A 426 -4.87 -10.93 18.13
CA TRP A 426 -4.10 -11.60 19.16
C TRP A 426 -3.12 -12.56 18.52
N ARG A 427 -1.83 -12.43 18.82
CA ARG A 427 -0.76 -13.32 18.36
C ARG A 427 0.02 -13.85 19.55
N PHE A 428 0.37 -15.13 19.51
CA PHE A 428 1.19 -15.76 20.53
C PHE A 428 1.92 -16.97 19.98
N SER A 429 3.05 -17.31 20.58
CA SER A 429 3.80 -18.52 20.28
C SER A 429 3.73 -19.45 21.49
N HIS A 430 3.45 -20.75 21.27
CA HIS A 430 3.40 -21.76 22.29
C HIS A 430 3.94 -23.09 21.76
N ASN A 431 4.96 -23.65 22.43
CA ASN A 431 5.61 -24.94 22.07
C ASN A 431 6.01 -25.01 20.57
N GLY A 432 6.63 -23.93 20.05
CA GLY A 432 7.08 -23.85 18.65
C GLY A 432 5.95 -23.74 17.63
N ASN A 433 4.71 -23.44 18.07
CA ASN A 433 3.59 -23.11 17.23
C ASN A 433 3.27 -21.63 17.38
N ASP A 434 3.12 -20.94 16.25
CA ASP A 434 2.68 -19.55 16.19
C ASP A 434 1.19 -19.50 15.83
N TRP A 435 0.44 -18.75 16.63
CA TRP A 435 -0.99 -18.59 16.47
C TRP A 435 -1.34 -17.13 16.24
N ALA A 436 -2.27 -16.89 15.36
CA ALA A 436 -2.88 -15.58 15.22
C ALA A 436 -4.40 -15.74 15.12
N LEU A 437 -5.11 -14.98 15.94
CA LEU A 437 -6.57 -14.90 15.96
C LEU A 437 -6.96 -13.43 15.79
N GLY A 438 -8.05 -13.16 15.10
CA GLY A 438 -8.52 -11.80 14.99
C GLY A 438 -9.95 -11.69 14.56
N TYR A 439 -10.53 -10.56 14.91
CA TYR A 439 -11.88 -10.17 14.55
C TYR A 439 -11.88 -8.78 13.92
N ASN A 440 -12.62 -8.62 12.84
CA ASN A 440 -12.79 -7.33 12.16
C ASN A 440 -14.29 -7.05 11.96
N LEU A 441 -14.71 -5.85 12.33
CA LEU A 441 -16.03 -5.27 12.09
C LEU A 441 -15.88 -4.11 11.13
N GLY A 442 -16.50 -4.18 9.97
CA GLY A 442 -16.60 -3.10 8.99
C GLY A 442 -18.04 -2.63 8.83
N VAL A 443 -18.28 -1.33 8.84
CA VAL A 443 -19.56 -0.73 8.46
C VAL A 443 -19.31 0.36 7.45
N ILE A 444 -19.81 0.17 6.23
CA ILE A 444 -19.70 1.14 5.14
C ILE A 444 -21.10 1.64 4.82
N LYS A 445 -21.30 2.95 4.89
CA LYS A 445 -22.51 3.59 4.40
C LYS A 445 -22.14 4.54 3.26
N ASN A 446 -22.73 4.32 2.10
CA ASN A 446 -22.56 5.18 0.94
C ASN A 446 -23.94 5.71 0.53
N SER A 447 -24.04 7.03 0.38
CA SER A 447 -25.23 7.72 -0.10
C SER A 447 -24.86 8.46 -1.39
N TYR A 448 -25.54 8.15 -2.45
CA TYR A 448 -25.33 8.76 -3.77
C TYR A 448 -26.60 9.47 -4.21
N TYR A 449 -26.44 10.70 -4.68
CA TYR A 449 -27.53 11.53 -5.19
C TYR A 449 -27.14 12.02 -6.59
N PHE A 450 -28.06 11.90 -7.52
CA PHE A 450 -27.85 12.23 -8.93
C PHE A 450 -29.08 12.93 -9.50
N ILE A 451 -28.87 14.06 -10.16
CA ILE A 451 -29.87 14.78 -10.93
C ILE A 451 -29.37 14.90 -12.36
N ASN A 452 -30.20 14.55 -13.31
CA ASN A 452 -29.99 14.76 -14.72
C ASN A 452 -31.32 15.34 -15.28
N ASP A 453 -31.28 16.55 -15.80
CA ASP A 453 -32.42 17.33 -16.39
C ASP A 453 -33.84 16.85 -16.00
N ALA A 454 -34.18 15.58 -16.26
CA ALA A 454 -35.52 15.01 -16.10
C ALA A 454 -35.65 14.01 -14.93
N THR A 455 -34.57 13.57 -14.31
CA THR A 455 -34.61 12.49 -13.29
C THR A 455 -33.78 12.82 -12.07
N THR A 456 -34.38 12.56 -10.91
CA THR A 456 -33.67 12.60 -9.61
C THR A 456 -33.58 11.19 -9.04
N GLN A 457 -32.39 10.74 -8.71
CA GLN A 457 -32.19 9.43 -8.12
C GLN A 457 -31.38 9.54 -6.82
N SER A 458 -31.79 8.76 -5.84
CA SER A 458 -31.10 8.62 -4.57
C SER A 458 -30.89 7.15 -4.26
N THR A 459 -29.64 6.79 -3.99
CA THR A 459 -29.25 5.43 -3.63
C THR A 459 -28.48 5.45 -2.31
N VAL A 460 -28.88 4.63 -1.36
CA VAL A 460 -28.17 4.42 -0.11
C VAL A 460 -27.83 2.95 0.02
N ARG A 461 -26.55 2.66 0.14
CA ARG A 461 -26.05 1.31 0.43
C ARG A 461 -25.35 1.29 1.80
N THR A 462 -25.68 0.29 2.60
CA THR A 462 -24.99 0.03 3.87
C THR A 462 -24.52 -1.41 3.88
N ASP A 463 -23.20 -1.60 4.00
CA ASP A 463 -22.58 -2.90 4.12
C ASP A 463 -22.08 -3.10 5.55
N TYR A 464 -22.46 -4.23 6.15
CA TYR A 464 -21.94 -4.70 7.44
C TYR A 464 -21.10 -5.93 7.19
N THR A 465 -19.83 -5.90 7.58
CA THR A 465 -18.91 -7.02 7.44
C THR A 465 -18.43 -7.45 8.80
N ASN A 466 -18.70 -8.71 9.16
CA ASN A 466 -18.15 -9.37 10.33
C ASN A 466 -17.19 -10.44 9.88
N THR A 467 -15.98 -10.39 10.38
CA THR A 467 -14.94 -11.34 9.97
C THR A 467 -14.20 -11.88 11.18
N LEU A 468 -14.16 -13.20 11.28
CA LEU A 468 -13.32 -13.92 12.23
C LEU A 468 -12.24 -14.66 11.44
N TYR A 469 -10.99 -14.59 11.88
CA TYR A 469 -9.93 -15.39 11.29
C TYR A 469 -9.06 -16.06 12.35
N GLY A 470 -8.50 -17.21 11.97
CA GLY A 470 -7.49 -17.91 12.74
C GLY A 470 -6.42 -18.48 11.82
N SER A 471 -5.18 -18.38 12.24
CA SER A 471 -4.06 -19.04 11.57
C SER A 471 -3.11 -19.69 12.56
N TRP A 472 -2.53 -20.78 12.12
CA TRP A 472 -1.51 -21.56 12.79
C TRP A 472 -0.30 -21.71 11.89
N GLN A 473 0.89 -21.58 12.47
CA GLN A 473 2.16 -21.78 11.77
C GLN A 473 3.10 -22.61 12.66
N ARG A 474 3.84 -23.51 12.04
CA ARG A 474 4.87 -24.30 12.72
C ARG A 474 6.06 -24.51 11.80
N LYS A 475 7.26 -24.38 12.35
CA LYS A 475 8.50 -24.76 11.70
C LYS A 475 8.97 -26.09 12.28
N ILE A 476 9.11 -27.12 11.44
CA ILE A 476 9.59 -28.44 11.78
C ILE A 476 10.89 -28.65 10.99
N ASN A 477 12.04 -28.49 11.64
CA ASN A 477 13.35 -28.50 10.99
C ASN A 477 13.40 -27.47 9.83
N LYS A 478 13.46 -27.95 8.58
CA LYS A 478 13.52 -27.18 7.35
C LYS A 478 12.13 -26.89 6.74
N LEU A 479 11.08 -27.48 7.27
CA LEU A 479 9.70 -27.36 6.78
C LEU A 479 8.93 -26.35 7.62
N LYS A 480 8.36 -25.32 6.98
CA LYS A 480 7.45 -24.33 7.57
C LYS A 480 6.05 -24.59 7.00
N LEU A 481 5.10 -24.89 7.89
CA LEU A 481 3.70 -25.10 7.56
C LEU A 481 2.87 -23.95 8.11
N SER A 482 1.95 -23.40 7.31
CA SER A 482 1.00 -22.39 7.75
C SER A 482 -0.39 -22.77 7.26
N LEU A 483 -1.34 -22.84 8.19
CA LEU A 483 -2.75 -23.11 7.92
C LEU A 483 -3.60 -21.98 8.48
N GLY A 484 -4.71 -21.67 7.81
CA GLY A 484 -5.62 -20.66 8.31
C GLY A 484 -6.98 -20.71 7.66
N ALA A 485 -7.93 -20.05 8.31
CA ALA A 485 -9.26 -19.82 7.76
C ALA A 485 -9.77 -18.44 8.16
N ARG A 486 -10.54 -17.83 7.26
CA ARG A 486 -11.26 -16.56 7.48
C ARG A 486 -12.73 -16.79 7.21
N LEU A 487 -13.56 -16.53 8.20
CA LEU A 487 -15.02 -16.64 8.16
C LEU A 487 -15.59 -15.24 8.01
N MET A 488 -16.34 -15.00 6.95
CA MET A 488 -16.85 -13.66 6.61
C MET A 488 -18.37 -13.73 6.49
N HIS A 489 -19.06 -12.89 7.27
CA HIS A 489 -20.49 -12.71 7.18
C HIS A 489 -20.77 -11.25 6.78
N ASN A 490 -21.33 -11.07 5.60
CA ASN A 490 -21.64 -9.76 5.04
C ASN A 490 -23.16 -9.60 4.92
N ILE A 491 -23.64 -8.40 5.28
CA ILE A 491 -25.01 -7.98 5.10
C ILE A 491 -24.98 -6.67 4.32
N THR A 492 -25.53 -6.70 3.12
CA THR A 492 -25.68 -5.51 2.27
C THR A 492 -27.14 -5.07 2.29
N LYS A 493 -27.38 -3.82 2.64
CA LYS A 493 -28.68 -3.16 2.56
C LYS A 493 -28.63 -2.11 1.49
N LEU A 494 -29.46 -2.25 0.45
CA LEU A 494 -29.54 -1.30 -0.65
C LEU A 494 -30.95 -0.67 -0.66
N THR A 495 -31.01 0.65 -0.56
CA THR A 495 -32.26 1.43 -0.67
C THR A 495 -32.18 2.34 -1.87
N GLN A 496 -33.14 2.21 -2.79
CA GLN A 496 -33.25 3.02 -4.01
C GLN A 496 -34.69 3.51 -4.15
N SER A 497 -34.87 4.82 -4.28
CA SER A 497 -36.19 5.44 -4.52
C SER A 497 -37.33 4.82 -3.67
N ALA A 498 -37.06 4.54 -2.36
CA ALA A 498 -37.95 3.92 -1.37
C ALA A 498 -38.09 2.37 -1.44
N GLN A 499 -37.48 1.69 -2.39
CA GLN A 499 -37.36 0.21 -2.35
C GLN A 499 -36.11 -0.21 -1.61
N SER A 500 -36.22 -1.21 -0.73
CA SER A 500 -35.10 -1.76 0.02
C SER A 500 -34.90 -3.24 -0.31
N ASN A 501 -33.66 -3.61 -0.59
CA ASN A 501 -33.24 -5.01 -0.79
C ASN A 501 -32.09 -5.34 0.14
N ASP A 502 -32.18 -6.48 0.82
CA ASP A 502 -31.17 -6.99 1.77
C ASP A 502 -30.55 -8.25 1.18
N ASP A 503 -29.22 -8.29 1.09
CA ASP A 503 -28.44 -9.48 0.73
C ASP A 503 -27.54 -9.93 1.88
N ARG A 504 -27.45 -11.24 2.09
CA ARG A 504 -26.63 -11.83 3.15
C ARG A 504 -25.75 -12.91 2.56
N THR A 505 -24.45 -12.77 2.73
CA THR A 505 -23.48 -13.75 2.25
C THR A 505 -22.58 -14.24 3.38
N PHE A 506 -22.34 -15.54 3.40
CA PHE A 506 -21.36 -16.17 4.27
C PHE A 506 -20.28 -16.83 3.43
N VAL A 507 -19.01 -16.50 3.70
CA VAL A 507 -17.86 -16.98 2.95
C VAL A 507 -16.82 -17.56 3.88
N VAL A 508 -16.32 -18.75 3.55
CA VAL A 508 -15.15 -19.37 4.19
C VAL A 508 -13.97 -19.25 3.25
N ARG A 509 -12.91 -18.60 3.69
CA ARG A 509 -11.66 -18.42 2.94
C ARG A 509 -10.55 -19.24 3.58
N PRO A 510 -10.21 -20.43 3.05
CA PRO A 510 -9.09 -21.22 3.53
C PRO A 510 -7.76 -20.69 3.03
N TYR A 511 -6.70 -21.07 3.75
CA TYR A 511 -5.31 -20.75 3.43
C TYR A 511 -4.40 -21.90 3.85
N ILE A 512 -3.48 -22.25 2.96
CA ILE A 512 -2.43 -23.26 3.20
C ILE A 512 -1.14 -22.71 2.59
N ASN A 513 -0.04 -22.74 3.35
CA ASN A 513 1.29 -22.46 2.81
C ASN A 513 2.27 -23.49 3.34
N ILE A 514 3.09 -24.02 2.44
CA ILE A 514 4.15 -25.00 2.71
C ILE A 514 5.43 -24.43 2.13
N ASN A 515 6.44 -24.20 2.99
CA ASN A 515 7.75 -23.71 2.58
C ASN A 515 8.83 -24.64 3.11
N TYR A 516 9.72 -25.11 2.26
CA TYR A 516 10.84 -25.98 2.59
C TYR A 516 12.18 -25.26 2.33
N SER A 517 12.95 -25.02 3.38
CA SER A 517 14.27 -24.41 3.30
C SER A 517 15.30 -25.49 2.98
N ILE A 518 15.82 -25.51 1.75
CA ILE A 518 16.85 -26.48 1.32
C ILE A 518 18.18 -26.14 2.00
N ALA A 519 18.54 -24.85 1.97
CA ALA A 519 19.71 -24.24 2.62
C ALA A 519 19.38 -22.79 2.98
N ASP A 520 20.31 -22.02 3.57
CA ASP A 520 20.05 -20.67 4.08
C ASP A 520 19.42 -19.72 3.04
N ASP A 521 19.91 -19.74 1.79
CA ASP A 521 19.40 -18.86 0.72
C ASP A 521 18.63 -19.63 -0.36
N TYR A 522 18.18 -20.86 -0.07
CA TYR A 522 17.47 -21.73 -1.01
C TYR A 522 16.21 -22.28 -0.38
N SER A 523 15.06 -21.95 -0.95
CA SER A 523 13.78 -22.49 -0.52
C SER A 523 12.84 -22.72 -1.67
N ILE A 524 11.96 -23.70 -1.51
CA ILE A 524 10.83 -23.98 -2.43
C ILE A 524 9.55 -24.04 -1.61
N GLY A 525 8.44 -23.69 -2.23
CA GLY A 525 7.18 -23.78 -1.52
C GLY A 525 5.98 -23.67 -2.44
N THR A 526 4.83 -23.85 -1.82
CA THR A 526 3.53 -23.72 -2.47
C THR A 526 2.53 -23.10 -1.51
N TYR A 527 1.57 -22.36 -2.04
CA TYR A 527 0.44 -21.91 -1.25
C TYR A 527 -0.86 -22.01 -2.04
N TYR A 528 -1.95 -22.14 -1.27
CA TYR A 528 -3.31 -22.00 -1.76
C TYR A 528 -4.02 -20.90 -0.96
N THR A 529 -4.71 -20.03 -1.66
CA THR A 529 -5.55 -19.00 -1.05
C THR A 529 -6.76 -18.70 -1.92
N MET A 530 -7.78 -18.11 -1.30
CA MET A 530 -9.00 -17.67 -1.98
C MET A 530 -9.18 -16.18 -1.73
N TYR A 531 -9.56 -15.41 -2.75
CA TYR A 531 -9.96 -14.00 -2.65
C TYR A 531 -11.42 -13.83 -3.01
N VAL A 532 -12.05 -12.79 -2.49
CA VAL A 532 -13.44 -12.43 -2.79
C VAL A 532 -13.48 -10.99 -3.30
N GLY A 533 -14.03 -10.81 -4.48
CA GLY A 533 -14.30 -9.49 -5.05
C GLY A 533 -15.77 -9.15 -4.92
N TYR A 534 -16.07 -8.06 -4.20
CA TYR A 534 -17.43 -7.56 -4.06
C TYR A 534 -17.72 -6.49 -5.12
N PRO A 535 -18.94 -6.49 -5.72
CA PRO A 535 -19.33 -5.42 -6.62
C PRO A 535 -19.33 -4.07 -5.89
N SER A 536 -18.80 -3.04 -6.55
CA SER A 536 -18.85 -1.68 -6.03
C SER A 536 -20.26 -1.10 -6.11
N ILE A 537 -20.53 -0.01 -5.38
CA ILE A 537 -21.85 0.63 -5.42
C ILE A 537 -22.19 1.16 -6.82
N SER A 538 -21.21 1.69 -7.56
CA SER A 538 -21.45 2.17 -8.94
C SER A 538 -21.79 1.02 -9.88
N GLN A 539 -21.25 -0.18 -9.65
CA GLN A 539 -21.57 -1.36 -10.44
C GLN A 539 -22.98 -1.90 -10.18
N PHE A 540 -23.56 -1.65 -9.00
CA PHE A 540 -24.95 -2.00 -8.70
C PHE A 540 -25.97 -0.92 -9.10
N ASN A 541 -25.57 0.35 -9.21
CA ASN A 541 -26.48 1.46 -9.40
C ASN A 541 -27.20 1.36 -10.76
N PRO A 542 -28.54 1.13 -10.83
CA PRO A 542 -29.25 0.98 -12.08
C PRO A 542 -29.49 2.32 -12.82
N ALA A 543 -29.05 3.45 -12.24
CA ALA A 543 -29.13 4.75 -12.87
C ALA A 543 -28.37 4.75 -14.21
N VAL A 544 -29.01 5.23 -15.26
CA VAL A 544 -28.37 5.49 -16.54
C VAL A 544 -27.61 6.80 -16.46
N VAL A 545 -26.29 6.71 -16.48
CA VAL A 545 -25.38 7.86 -16.40
C VAL A 545 -24.92 8.22 -17.81
N TYR A 546 -25.10 9.49 -18.18
CA TYR A 546 -24.57 10.05 -19.42
C TYR A 546 -23.06 10.20 -19.34
N ILE A 547 -22.33 9.68 -20.31
CA ILE A 547 -20.87 9.82 -20.44
C ILE A 547 -20.51 10.78 -21.59
N ASP A 548 -21.15 10.60 -22.73
CA ASP A 548 -21.14 11.50 -23.90
C ASP A 548 -22.39 11.26 -24.75
N THR A 549 -22.51 11.97 -25.83
CA THR A 549 -23.72 11.98 -26.71
C THR A 549 -24.18 10.58 -27.10
N LEU A 550 -23.29 9.62 -27.21
CA LEU A 550 -23.57 8.27 -27.68
C LEU A 550 -23.20 7.18 -26.71
N ARG A 551 -22.74 7.56 -25.53
CA ARG A 551 -22.31 6.62 -24.54
C ARG A 551 -22.95 6.87 -23.19
N TYR A 552 -23.48 5.80 -22.64
CA TYR A 552 -24.11 5.73 -21.32
C TYR A 552 -23.48 4.65 -20.49
N GLU A 553 -23.59 4.75 -19.18
CA GLU A 553 -23.22 3.70 -18.24
C GLU A 553 -24.40 3.38 -17.33
N LYS A 554 -24.55 2.10 -16.96
CA LYS A 554 -25.57 1.63 -16.04
C LYS A 554 -24.99 0.51 -15.18
N GLY A 555 -25.28 0.48 -13.90
CA GLY A 555 -24.97 -0.66 -13.04
C GLY A 555 -25.90 -1.85 -13.29
N ASN A 556 -25.62 -2.95 -12.59
CA ASN A 556 -26.39 -4.20 -12.68
C ASN A 556 -26.67 -4.73 -11.27
N GLU A 557 -27.92 -4.73 -10.87
CA GLU A 557 -28.38 -5.17 -9.56
C GLU A 557 -28.21 -6.69 -9.34
N ASN A 558 -28.07 -7.47 -10.42
CA ASN A 558 -27.96 -8.93 -10.40
C ASN A 558 -26.51 -9.43 -10.31
N LEU A 559 -25.53 -8.54 -10.04
CA LEU A 559 -24.14 -8.94 -9.92
C LEU A 559 -23.91 -9.84 -8.73
N LYS A 560 -23.14 -10.91 -8.98
CA LYS A 560 -22.66 -11.84 -7.96
C LYS A 560 -21.25 -11.50 -7.55
N ASN A 561 -20.89 -11.88 -6.32
CA ASN A 561 -19.51 -11.79 -5.85
C ASN A 561 -18.57 -12.66 -6.71
N ALA A 562 -17.37 -12.17 -6.96
CA ALA A 562 -16.32 -12.89 -7.65
C ALA A 562 -15.49 -13.72 -6.65
N TYR A 563 -15.18 -14.96 -6.98
CA TYR A 563 -14.38 -15.87 -6.14
C TYR A 563 -13.13 -16.29 -6.90
N ALA A 564 -11.96 -15.87 -6.43
CA ALA A 564 -10.68 -16.20 -7.05
C ALA A 564 -9.93 -17.23 -6.21
N HIS A 565 -9.66 -18.39 -6.79
CA HIS A 565 -8.83 -19.45 -6.22
C HIS A 565 -7.43 -19.35 -6.82
N VAL A 566 -6.41 -19.33 -5.99
CA VAL A 566 -5.00 -19.20 -6.40
C VAL A 566 -4.20 -20.35 -5.81
N VAL A 567 -3.49 -21.07 -6.67
CA VAL A 567 -2.44 -22.01 -6.30
C VAL A 567 -1.14 -21.48 -6.88
N ALA A 568 -0.11 -21.35 -6.06
CA ALA A 568 1.19 -20.88 -6.49
C ALA A 568 2.29 -21.82 -6.03
N PHE A 569 3.32 -21.97 -6.88
CA PHE A 569 4.60 -22.60 -6.57
C PHE A 569 5.69 -21.55 -6.66
N PHE A 570 6.65 -21.57 -5.74
CA PHE A 570 7.75 -20.62 -5.76
C PHE A 570 9.09 -21.27 -5.38
N ALA A 571 10.16 -20.68 -5.87
CA ALA A 571 11.52 -21.03 -5.50
C ALA A 571 12.34 -19.75 -5.27
N ASN A 572 13.07 -19.72 -4.16
CA ASN A 572 14.10 -18.73 -3.90
C ASN A 572 15.47 -19.38 -4.06
N ILE A 573 16.31 -18.76 -4.88
CA ILE A 573 17.67 -19.21 -5.23
C ILE A 573 18.58 -18.00 -5.03
N LYS A 574 19.17 -17.84 -3.83
CA LYS A 574 19.90 -16.63 -3.44
C LYS A 574 19.06 -15.36 -3.66
N ASP A 575 19.51 -14.48 -4.53
CA ASP A 575 18.86 -13.21 -4.87
C ASP A 575 17.74 -13.34 -5.93
N ILE A 576 17.45 -14.55 -6.43
CA ILE A 576 16.42 -14.82 -7.44
C ILE A 576 15.18 -15.39 -6.75
N THR A 577 14.01 -14.87 -7.10
CA THR A 577 12.71 -15.46 -6.77
C THR A 577 12.00 -15.82 -8.06
N LEU A 578 11.54 -17.07 -8.16
CA LEU A 578 10.71 -17.58 -9.24
C LEU A 578 9.34 -17.95 -8.70
N SER A 579 8.27 -17.67 -9.42
CA SER A 579 6.93 -18.17 -9.10
C SER A 579 6.16 -18.59 -10.34
N ILE A 580 5.30 -19.58 -10.16
CA ILE A 580 4.30 -20.05 -11.11
C ILE A 580 2.97 -20.04 -10.39
N ASP A 581 1.98 -19.32 -10.93
CA ASP A 581 0.67 -19.19 -10.33
C ASP A 581 -0.41 -19.66 -11.31
N PHE A 582 -1.38 -20.39 -10.78
CA PHE A 582 -2.64 -20.63 -11.45
C PHE A 582 -3.77 -20.00 -10.65
N LYS A 583 -4.51 -19.09 -11.30
CA LYS A 583 -5.65 -18.40 -10.72
C LYS A 583 -6.91 -18.69 -11.53
N ARG A 584 -7.97 -19.14 -10.86
CA ARG A 584 -9.32 -19.25 -11.41
C ARG A 584 -10.26 -18.31 -10.68
N VAL A 585 -10.93 -17.45 -11.45
CA VAL A 585 -11.94 -16.50 -10.93
C VAL A 585 -13.30 -16.92 -11.48
N ASN A 586 -14.21 -17.32 -10.60
CA ASN A 586 -15.60 -17.53 -10.93
C ASN A 586 -16.37 -16.22 -10.71
N ASN A 587 -17.33 -15.92 -11.58
CA ASN A 587 -18.13 -14.70 -11.57
C ASN A 587 -17.29 -13.40 -11.60
N MET A 588 -16.15 -13.38 -12.31
CA MET A 588 -15.38 -12.15 -12.47
C MET A 588 -16.26 -11.05 -13.04
N ILE A 589 -16.26 -9.87 -12.42
CA ILE A 589 -17.04 -8.73 -12.89
C ILE A 589 -16.27 -8.05 -14.02
N VAL A 590 -16.90 -7.95 -15.18
CA VAL A 590 -16.34 -7.33 -16.39
C VAL A 590 -17.36 -6.36 -16.98
N THR A 591 -16.89 -5.39 -17.76
CA THR A 591 -17.78 -4.46 -18.46
C THR A 591 -18.21 -5.05 -19.79
N GLY A 592 -19.52 -5.19 -20.01
CA GLY A 592 -20.14 -5.44 -21.30
C GLY A 592 -20.58 -4.13 -21.95
N SER A 593 -20.59 -4.08 -23.27
CA SER A 593 -21.09 -2.94 -24.05
C SER A 593 -22.28 -3.41 -24.91
N PHE A 594 -23.41 -2.74 -24.79
CA PHE A 594 -24.66 -3.13 -25.42
C PHE A 594 -25.25 -1.98 -26.25
N PRO A 595 -26.02 -2.24 -27.34
CA PRO A 595 -26.77 -1.22 -28.01
C PRO A 595 -27.80 -0.58 -27.06
N TYR A 596 -27.99 0.74 -27.18
CA TYR A 596 -28.92 1.51 -26.34
C TYR A 596 -29.75 2.47 -27.18
N GLY A 597 -31.06 2.27 -27.22
CA GLY A 597 -31.97 3.04 -28.08
C GLY A 597 -31.76 2.75 -29.55
N GLU A 598 -32.38 3.61 -30.41
CA GLU A 598 -32.38 3.45 -31.87
C GLU A 598 -31.28 4.27 -32.58
N ASN A 599 -30.58 5.13 -31.85
CA ASN A 599 -29.65 6.15 -32.41
C ASN A 599 -28.19 5.68 -32.42
N GLY A 600 -27.91 4.37 -32.35
CA GLY A 600 -26.55 3.83 -32.32
C GLY A 600 -25.79 4.09 -31.01
N ALA A 601 -26.48 4.60 -29.98
CA ALA A 601 -25.88 4.79 -28.67
C ALA A 601 -25.50 3.43 -28.01
N ILE A 602 -24.52 3.47 -27.14
CA ILE A 602 -23.98 2.31 -26.47
C ILE A 602 -24.13 2.50 -24.97
N ILE A 603 -24.56 1.46 -24.27
CA ILE A 603 -24.57 1.42 -22.81
C ILE A 603 -23.55 0.40 -22.30
N ASP A 604 -22.65 0.88 -21.46
CA ASP A 604 -21.71 0.02 -20.73
C ASP A 604 -22.37 -0.46 -19.43
N GLN A 605 -22.36 -1.78 -19.21
CA GLN A 605 -22.95 -2.39 -18.02
C GLN A 605 -22.04 -3.49 -17.47
N PRO A 606 -21.79 -3.55 -16.16
CA PRO A 606 -21.05 -4.65 -15.56
C PRO A 606 -21.86 -5.95 -15.59
N ILE A 607 -21.17 -7.05 -15.93
CA ILE A 607 -21.70 -8.41 -15.97
C ILE A 607 -20.76 -9.37 -15.29
N ASN A 608 -21.24 -10.52 -14.83
CA ASN A 608 -20.37 -11.58 -14.34
C ASN A 608 -19.92 -12.48 -15.49
N SER A 609 -18.63 -12.77 -15.57
CA SER A 609 -18.11 -13.83 -16.42
C SER A 609 -18.52 -15.22 -15.89
N ARG A 610 -18.50 -16.25 -16.72
CA ARG A 610 -18.57 -17.64 -16.24
C ARG A 610 -17.35 -17.96 -15.40
N TYR A 611 -16.17 -17.74 -15.96
CA TYR A 611 -14.89 -17.85 -15.28
C TYR A 611 -13.79 -17.10 -16.04
N SER A 612 -12.71 -16.82 -15.33
CA SER A 612 -11.44 -16.39 -15.92
C SER A 612 -10.33 -17.25 -15.33
N ASN A 613 -9.50 -17.84 -16.18
CA ASN A 613 -8.31 -18.59 -15.79
C ASN A 613 -7.08 -17.76 -16.15
N THR A 614 -6.11 -17.68 -15.24
CA THR A 614 -4.83 -17.02 -15.48
C THR A 614 -3.72 -17.97 -15.08
N PHE A 615 -2.76 -18.17 -15.96
CA PHE A 615 -1.48 -18.80 -15.67
C PHE A 615 -0.41 -17.75 -15.73
N SER A 616 0.39 -17.62 -14.67
CA SER A 616 1.46 -16.61 -14.56
C SER A 616 2.78 -17.29 -14.23
N PHE A 617 3.86 -16.73 -14.78
CA PHE A 617 5.23 -17.00 -14.40
C PHE A 617 5.92 -15.68 -14.09
N ASP A 618 6.55 -15.56 -12.92
CA ASP A 618 7.30 -14.38 -12.53
C ASP A 618 8.73 -14.78 -12.12
N ALA A 619 9.69 -13.95 -12.52
CA ALA A 619 11.09 -14.04 -12.11
C ALA A 619 11.57 -12.67 -11.67
N SER A 620 12.13 -12.56 -10.48
CA SER A 620 12.72 -11.33 -9.95
C SER A 620 14.12 -11.57 -9.42
N TYR A 621 15.01 -10.62 -9.66
CA TYR A 621 16.39 -10.61 -9.18
C TYR A 621 16.68 -9.26 -8.55
N SER A 622 17.40 -9.22 -7.44
CA SER A 622 17.77 -7.95 -6.80
C SER A 622 19.18 -8.06 -6.25
N THR A 623 20.10 -7.32 -6.83
CA THR A 623 21.51 -7.36 -6.39
C THR A 623 22.18 -6.00 -6.45
N SER A 624 23.36 -5.92 -5.82
CA SER A 624 24.24 -4.77 -5.96
C SER A 624 25.68 -5.24 -6.15
N ILE A 625 26.30 -4.72 -7.19
CA ILE A 625 27.69 -4.98 -7.57
C ILE A 625 28.48 -3.69 -7.33
N GLY A 626 29.23 -3.65 -6.22
CA GLY A 626 29.91 -2.42 -5.81
C GLY A 626 28.94 -1.26 -5.57
N LYS A 627 29.07 -0.20 -6.36
CA LYS A 627 28.23 1.01 -6.33
C LYS A 627 26.98 0.94 -7.21
N PHE A 628 26.85 -0.11 -8.00
CA PHE A 628 25.73 -0.33 -8.92
C PHE A 628 24.70 -1.26 -8.30
N ARG A 629 23.43 -0.88 -8.35
CA ARG A 629 22.29 -1.70 -7.94
C ARG A 629 21.40 -1.93 -9.16
N ILE A 630 20.90 -3.15 -9.30
CA ILE A 630 19.97 -3.54 -10.35
C ILE A 630 18.90 -4.48 -9.78
N ASP A 631 17.64 -4.20 -10.09
CA ASP A 631 16.48 -4.96 -9.67
C ASP A 631 15.59 -5.27 -10.90
N PRO A 632 15.98 -6.24 -11.78
CA PRO A 632 15.16 -6.67 -12.90
C PRO A 632 14.03 -7.59 -12.45
N GLU A 633 12.91 -7.48 -13.13
CA GLU A 633 11.74 -8.34 -12.97
C GLU A 633 11.17 -8.69 -14.35
N PHE A 634 10.80 -9.94 -14.53
CA PHE A 634 10.14 -10.48 -15.70
C PHE A 634 8.86 -11.19 -15.27
N GLY A 635 7.74 -10.93 -15.94
CA GLY A 635 6.50 -11.64 -15.78
C GLY A 635 5.93 -12.06 -17.13
N TYR A 636 5.36 -13.23 -17.17
CA TYR A 636 4.57 -13.75 -18.27
C TYR A 636 3.21 -14.17 -17.73
N GLU A 637 2.15 -13.82 -18.45
CA GLU A 637 0.78 -14.17 -18.09
C GLU A 637 0.02 -14.66 -19.33
N TYR A 638 -0.69 -15.77 -19.20
CA TYR A 638 -1.72 -16.18 -20.14
C TYR A 638 -3.07 -16.12 -19.42
N GLN A 639 -3.94 -15.24 -19.89
CA GLN A 639 -5.30 -15.08 -19.38
C GLN A 639 -6.32 -15.58 -20.40
N PHE A 640 -7.31 -16.32 -19.93
CA PHE A 640 -8.46 -16.76 -20.70
C PHE A 640 -9.74 -16.49 -19.92
N THR A 641 -10.65 -15.70 -20.50
CA THR A 641 -11.93 -15.34 -19.87
C THR A 641 -13.10 -15.82 -20.74
N LYS A 642 -14.05 -16.53 -20.11
CA LYS A 642 -15.29 -16.97 -20.74
C LYS A 642 -16.48 -16.19 -20.18
N LEU A 643 -17.19 -15.49 -21.03
CA LEU A 643 -18.42 -14.76 -20.69
C LEU A 643 -19.65 -15.67 -20.73
N PRO A 644 -20.78 -15.30 -20.12
CA PRO A 644 -22.06 -15.98 -20.32
C PRO A 644 -22.54 -15.78 -21.77
N ASN A 645 -23.28 -16.73 -22.30
CA ASN A 645 -23.93 -16.60 -23.60
C ASN A 645 -25.11 -15.62 -23.45
N ILE A 646 -24.91 -14.36 -23.82
CA ILE A 646 -25.93 -13.30 -23.73
C ILE A 646 -26.68 -13.17 -25.06
N SER A 647 -26.03 -13.44 -26.19
CA SER A 647 -26.62 -13.52 -27.53
C SER A 647 -25.78 -14.43 -28.43
N GLU A 648 -26.37 -14.92 -29.52
CA GLU A 648 -25.66 -15.74 -30.52
C GLU A 648 -24.53 -15.00 -31.25
N MET A 649 -24.55 -13.66 -31.26
CA MET A 649 -23.54 -12.83 -31.88
C MET A 649 -22.37 -12.48 -30.93
N LEU A 650 -22.37 -12.96 -29.68
CA LEU A 650 -21.40 -12.57 -28.71
C LEU A 650 -20.12 -13.39 -28.83
N ASN A 651 -18.97 -12.73 -29.04
CA ASN A 651 -17.69 -13.37 -28.74
C ASN A 651 -17.61 -13.58 -27.22
N SER A 652 -17.76 -14.82 -26.78
CA SER A 652 -17.80 -15.18 -25.36
C SER A 652 -16.44 -15.58 -24.78
N GLU A 653 -15.41 -15.62 -25.60
CA GLU A 653 -14.07 -16.11 -25.20
C GLU A 653 -12.99 -15.10 -25.57
N PHE A 654 -12.19 -14.74 -24.56
CA PHE A 654 -11.08 -13.80 -24.69
C PHE A 654 -9.83 -14.40 -24.08
N GLY A 655 -8.78 -14.54 -24.88
CA GLY A 655 -7.51 -15.08 -24.42
C GLY A 655 -6.33 -14.28 -24.97
N GLN A 656 -5.32 -14.05 -24.15
CA GLN A 656 -4.10 -13.38 -24.57
C GLN A 656 -2.91 -13.74 -23.70
N HIS A 657 -1.75 -13.81 -24.35
CA HIS A 657 -0.46 -13.83 -23.71
C HIS A 657 0.00 -12.39 -23.43
N SER A 658 0.55 -12.13 -22.26
CA SER A 658 1.15 -10.86 -21.92
C SER A 658 2.50 -11.02 -21.25
N ILE A 659 3.37 -10.05 -21.45
CA ILE A 659 4.72 -10.00 -20.87
C ILE A 659 4.88 -8.68 -20.14
N TYR A 660 5.43 -8.76 -18.94
CA TYR A 660 5.83 -7.63 -18.13
C TYR A 660 7.35 -7.68 -17.90
N ILE A 661 8.02 -6.56 -18.08
CA ILE A 661 9.45 -6.40 -17.77
C ILE A 661 9.62 -5.10 -17.01
N SER A 662 10.28 -5.14 -15.87
CA SER A 662 10.70 -3.93 -15.16
C SER A 662 12.15 -4.04 -14.72
N CYS A 663 12.79 -2.90 -14.56
CA CYS A 663 14.14 -2.83 -14.03
C CYS A 663 14.38 -1.49 -13.35
N ASN A 664 14.66 -1.53 -12.05
CA ASN A 664 15.17 -0.39 -11.32
C ASN A 664 16.68 -0.48 -11.27
N MET A 665 17.36 0.62 -11.60
CA MET A 665 18.82 0.70 -11.59
C MET A 665 19.26 1.95 -10.85
N SER A 666 20.36 1.87 -10.11
CA SER A 666 21.04 3.05 -9.56
C SER A 666 22.55 2.87 -9.48
N TYR A 667 23.28 3.97 -9.62
CA TYR A 667 24.72 4.02 -9.53
C TYR A 667 25.18 5.20 -8.67
N LYS A 668 25.86 4.91 -7.56
CA LYS A 668 26.46 5.92 -6.68
C LYS A 668 27.87 6.27 -7.19
N PHE A 669 27.98 7.38 -7.91
CA PHE A 669 29.29 7.84 -8.41
C PHE A 669 30.08 8.62 -7.34
N TRP A 670 29.40 9.30 -6.39
CA TRP A 670 30.00 9.89 -5.20
C TRP A 670 29.27 9.43 -3.92
N LYS A 671 29.85 9.70 -2.75
CA LYS A 671 29.21 9.39 -1.45
C LYS A 671 27.83 10.08 -1.30
N THR A 672 27.68 11.23 -1.94
CA THR A 672 26.49 12.11 -1.82
C THR A 672 25.70 12.27 -3.12
N ALA A 673 26.11 11.60 -4.20
CA ALA A 673 25.44 11.73 -5.49
C ALA A 673 25.23 10.38 -6.17
N GLU A 674 24.10 10.25 -6.83
CA GLU A 674 23.67 9.03 -7.49
C GLU A 674 22.88 9.35 -8.76
N VAL A 675 22.99 8.52 -9.78
CA VAL A 675 22.06 8.45 -10.91
C VAL A 675 21.17 7.23 -10.75
N PHE A 676 19.95 7.34 -11.22
CA PHE A 676 18.97 6.26 -11.12
C PHE A 676 18.09 6.21 -12.38
N SER A 677 17.56 5.04 -12.67
CA SER A 677 16.65 4.81 -13.79
C SER A 677 15.57 3.80 -13.41
N LEU A 678 14.38 4.02 -13.92
CA LEU A 678 13.26 3.10 -13.86
C LEU A 678 12.81 2.77 -15.27
N PHE A 679 12.85 1.51 -15.62
CA PHE A 679 12.33 0.95 -16.86
C PHE A 679 11.12 0.06 -16.56
N GLY A 680 10.05 0.15 -17.35
CA GLY A 680 8.89 -0.73 -17.26
C GLY A 680 8.24 -0.90 -18.63
N TYR A 681 8.01 -2.15 -19.02
CA TYR A 681 7.30 -2.53 -20.24
C TYR A 681 6.19 -3.52 -19.89
N GLN A 682 4.98 -3.27 -20.39
CA GLN A 682 3.85 -4.19 -20.34
C GLN A 682 3.34 -4.37 -21.76
N SER A 683 3.33 -5.60 -22.26
CA SER A 683 2.69 -5.94 -23.53
C SER A 683 1.17 -5.78 -23.45
N PRO A 684 0.42 -5.78 -24.55
CA PRO A 684 -1.04 -5.76 -24.51
C PRO A 684 -1.61 -6.91 -23.67
N TRP A 685 -2.71 -6.64 -22.97
CA TRP A 685 -3.39 -7.59 -22.10
C TRP A 685 -4.91 -7.37 -22.11
N TYR A 686 -5.72 -8.28 -21.56
CA TYR A 686 -7.16 -8.14 -21.46
C TYR A 686 -7.60 -7.82 -20.02
N ASP A 687 -8.59 -6.93 -19.93
CA ASP A 687 -9.41 -6.67 -18.74
C ASP A 687 -10.85 -7.01 -19.12
N GLY A 688 -11.27 -8.26 -18.87
CA GLY A 688 -12.51 -8.79 -19.41
C GLY A 688 -12.51 -8.85 -20.93
N ALA A 689 -13.46 -8.16 -21.57
CA ALA A 689 -13.55 -8.01 -23.03
C ALA A 689 -12.70 -6.84 -23.57
N LYS A 690 -12.15 -6.01 -22.69
CA LYS A 690 -11.37 -4.84 -23.06
C LYS A 690 -9.91 -5.20 -23.26
N ARG A 691 -9.43 -5.10 -24.51
CA ARG A 691 -8.01 -5.25 -24.83
C ARG A 691 -7.27 -3.94 -24.56
N ILE A 692 -6.34 -3.95 -23.65
CA ILE A 692 -5.50 -2.81 -23.27
C ILE A 692 -4.18 -2.90 -24.04
N GLY A 693 -3.75 -1.82 -24.65
CA GLY A 693 -2.52 -1.75 -25.42
C GLY A 693 -1.28 -1.76 -24.52
N ARG A 694 -0.11 -1.83 -25.15
CA ARG A 694 1.16 -1.81 -24.44
C ARG A 694 1.36 -0.51 -23.65
N THR A 695 2.19 -0.60 -22.61
CA THR A 695 2.77 0.56 -21.93
C THR A 695 4.29 0.43 -21.91
N LEU A 696 4.99 1.57 -22.00
CA LEU A 696 6.44 1.64 -21.91
C LEU A 696 6.82 2.89 -21.12
N ARG A 697 7.47 2.69 -19.99
CA ARG A 697 7.91 3.75 -19.08
C ARG A 697 9.43 3.75 -18.99
N LEU A 698 10.04 4.91 -19.16
CA LEU A 698 11.45 5.12 -18.91
C LEU A 698 11.64 6.46 -18.19
N ASN A 699 12.13 6.39 -16.95
CA ASN A 699 12.54 7.55 -16.18
C ASN A 699 14.05 7.48 -15.94
N ILE A 700 14.73 8.62 -15.98
CA ILE A 700 16.14 8.75 -15.63
C ILE A 700 16.31 9.99 -14.77
N GLY A 701 17.08 9.86 -13.70
CA GLY A 701 17.31 10.98 -12.81
C GLY A 701 18.68 10.96 -12.15
N ALA A 702 19.00 12.09 -11.54
CA ALA A 702 20.19 12.25 -10.72
C ALA A 702 19.81 12.99 -9.43
N SER A 703 20.47 12.67 -8.35
CA SER A 703 20.31 13.36 -7.08
C SER A 703 21.64 13.61 -6.39
N LYS A 704 21.67 14.67 -5.60
CA LYS A 704 22.83 15.03 -4.77
C LYS A 704 22.37 15.57 -3.42
N THR A 705 23.08 15.15 -2.38
CA THR A 705 22.90 15.63 -1.01
C THR A 705 24.03 16.56 -0.61
N PHE A 706 23.69 17.64 0.11
CA PHE A 706 24.60 18.65 0.60
C PHE A 706 24.42 18.82 2.12
N PHE A 707 25.35 19.49 2.77
CA PHE A 707 25.28 19.85 4.19
C PHE A 707 25.04 18.64 5.09
N GLU A 708 25.85 17.60 4.95
CA GLU A 708 25.74 16.36 5.73
C GLU A 708 24.34 15.69 5.65
N GLY A 709 23.67 15.78 4.49
CA GLY A 709 22.36 15.17 4.27
C GLY A 709 21.17 16.08 4.57
N LYS A 710 21.38 17.34 4.97
CA LYS A 710 20.27 18.25 5.28
C LYS A 710 19.56 18.78 4.04
N LEU A 711 20.27 19.02 2.95
CA LEU A 711 19.69 19.46 1.69
C LEU A 711 19.88 18.37 0.63
N ARG A 712 18.80 17.93 0.01
CA ARG A 712 18.83 17.05 -1.17
C ARG A 712 18.17 17.75 -2.34
N THR A 713 18.85 17.70 -3.48
CA THR A 713 18.30 18.13 -4.77
C THR A 713 18.23 16.93 -5.71
N ALA A 714 17.22 16.88 -6.56
CA ALA A 714 17.11 15.88 -7.60
C ALA A 714 16.50 16.47 -8.87
N ILE A 715 16.92 15.93 -9.99
CA ILE A 715 16.33 16.14 -11.30
C ILE A 715 15.96 14.79 -11.88
N GLU A 716 14.76 14.66 -12.43
CA GLU A 716 14.25 13.43 -13.04
C GLU A 716 13.57 13.77 -14.38
N LEU A 717 13.98 13.09 -15.42
CA LEU A 717 13.32 13.06 -16.71
C LEU A 717 12.25 11.96 -16.65
N THR A 718 10.97 12.36 -16.65
CA THR A 718 9.83 11.44 -16.49
C THR A 718 9.30 11.04 -17.84
N ASP A 719 8.99 9.75 -17.99
CA ASP A 719 8.37 9.14 -19.17
C ASP A 719 9.00 9.59 -20.50
N LEU A 720 10.29 9.36 -20.67
CA LEU A 720 11.06 9.76 -21.86
C LEU A 720 10.42 9.28 -23.18
N VAL A 721 9.70 8.16 -23.15
CA VAL A 721 9.04 7.57 -24.32
C VAL A 721 7.66 8.19 -24.57
N GLY A 722 6.95 8.64 -23.51
CA GLY A 722 5.60 9.19 -23.60
C GLY A 722 4.49 8.12 -23.71
N GLU A 723 4.77 6.90 -23.26
CA GLU A 723 3.86 5.75 -23.29
C GLU A 723 3.68 5.11 -21.90
N ALA A 724 4.00 5.82 -20.79
CA ALA A 724 3.86 5.32 -19.43
C ALA A 724 2.40 5.03 -19.03
N VAL A 725 1.46 5.73 -19.66
CA VAL A 725 0.03 5.44 -19.54
C VAL A 725 -0.46 4.83 -20.85
N THR A 726 -1.28 3.78 -20.76
CA THR A 726 -1.78 3.04 -21.93
C THR A 726 -2.29 3.96 -23.04
N PRO A 727 -1.61 3.99 -24.19
CA PRO A 727 -1.98 4.92 -25.26
C PRO A 727 -3.16 4.42 -26.10
N ARG A 728 -3.53 3.14 -25.96
CA ARG A 728 -4.59 2.52 -26.78
C ARG A 728 -5.34 1.44 -26.00
N TRP A 729 -6.65 1.37 -26.22
CA TRP A 729 -7.46 0.23 -25.82
C TRP A 729 -8.57 -0.03 -26.82
N GLY A 730 -9.13 -1.22 -26.84
CA GLY A 730 -10.25 -1.61 -27.69
C GLY A 730 -11.18 -2.58 -26.97
N ILE A 731 -12.43 -2.57 -27.36
CA ILE A 731 -13.46 -3.55 -26.98
C ILE A 731 -14.02 -4.13 -28.28
N ASP A 732 -14.10 -5.43 -28.34
CA ASP A 732 -14.82 -6.16 -29.37
C ASP A 732 -15.82 -7.06 -28.66
N PHE A 733 -17.05 -6.59 -28.53
CA PHE A 733 -18.08 -7.22 -27.72
C PHE A 733 -19.39 -7.26 -28.47
N SER A 734 -19.86 -8.45 -28.80
CA SER A 734 -21.06 -8.65 -29.62
C SER A 734 -20.91 -8.00 -31.02
N ASN A 735 -21.83 -7.12 -31.39
CA ASN A 735 -21.85 -6.37 -32.64
C ASN A 735 -21.20 -4.97 -32.49
N ILE A 736 -20.52 -4.71 -31.36
CA ILE A 736 -19.91 -3.43 -31.04
C ILE A 736 -18.40 -3.54 -31.06
N LYS A 737 -17.73 -2.73 -31.87
CA LYS A 737 -16.29 -2.53 -31.84
C LYS A 737 -15.98 -1.11 -31.41
N ARG A 738 -15.13 -0.97 -30.41
CA ARG A 738 -14.68 0.33 -29.89
C ARG A 738 -13.16 0.37 -29.84
N TRP A 739 -12.63 1.53 -30.14
CA TRP A 739 -11.18 1.78 -29.97
C TRP A 739 -10.96 3.16 -29.38
N HIS A 740 -9.85 3.30 -28.67
CA HIS A 740 -9.50 4.52 -27.98
C HIS A 740 -8.00 4.74 -28.04
N ARG A 741 -7.58 5.97 -28.25
CA ARG A 741 -6.17 6.37 -28.30
C ARG A 741 -5.99 7.61 -27.45
N ASN A 742 -5.25 7.46 -26.34
CA ASN A 742 -4.94 8.53 -25.44
C ASN A 742 -3.54 9.07 -25.69
N LYS A 743 -3.37 10.37 -25.58
CA LYS A 743 -2.06 11.03 -25.56
C LYS A 743 -2.01 11.90 -24.30
N TYR A 744 -1.65 11.24 -23.19
CA TYR A 744 -1.49 11.91 -21.91
C TYR A 744 -0.22 12.75 -21.88
N ASP A 745 -0.26 13.80 -21.06
CA ASP A 745 0.87 14.67 -20.77
C ASP A 745 1.72 14.06 -19.64
N THR A 746 2.54 13.06 -19.98
CA THR A 746 3.33 12.26 -19.03
C THR A 746 4.83 12.55 -19.13
N ARG A 747 5.29 13.07 -20.27
CA ARG A 747 6.69 13.40 -20.52
C ARG A 747 7.03 14.75 -19.89
N GLY A 748 8.04 14.77 -19.02
CA GLY A 748 8.40 16.00 -18.33
C GLY A 748 9.76 15.97 -17.65
N ILE A 749 10.07 17.06 -16.98
CA ILE A 749 11.24 17.21 -16.11
C ILE A 749 10.72 17.57 -14.72
N LYS A 750 11.10 16.78 -13.73
CA LYS A 750 10.78 16.99 -12.31
C LYS A 750 12.02 17.48 -11.59
N PHE A 751 11.91 18.61 -10.93
CA PHE A 751 12.90 19.16 -10.00
C PHE A 751 12.40 18.98 -8.59
N SER A 752 13.25 18.45 -7.71
CA SER A 752 12.91 18.21 -6.31
C SER A 752 13.96 18.86 -5.41
N VAL A 753 13.52 19.59 -4.42
CA VAL A 753 14.36 20.16 -3.36
C VAL A 753 13.79 19.77 -2.02
N ARG A 754 14.61 19.16 -1.16
CA ARG A 754 14.21 18.79 0.21
C ARG A 754 15.24 19.33 1.20
N TYR A 755 14.76 20.02 2.20
CA TYR A 755 15.55 20.46 3.35
C TYR A 755 15.02 19.78 4.62
N THR A 756 15.94 19.24 5.44
CA THR A 756 15.61 18.56 6.70
C THR A 756 16.41 19.19 7.83
N PHE A 757 15.71 19.64 8.86
CA PHE A 757 16.28 20.12 10.11
C PHE A 757 15.93 19.14 11.23
N ASN A 758 16.95 18.68 11.97
CA ASN A 758 16.77 17.91 13.19
C ASN A 758 17.53 18.58 14.31
N SER A 759 16.89 18.79 15.46
CA SER A 759 17.51 19.41 16.65
C SER A 759 18.54 18.53 17.35
N VAL A 760 18.54 17.22 17.05
CA VAL A 760 19.50 16.27 17.61
C VAL A 760 20.37 15.69 16.49
N LYS A 761 21.69 15.85 16.61
CA LYS A 761 22.65 15.08 15.79
C LYS A 761 22.54 13.60 16.19
N THR A 762 21.81 12.82 15.44
CA THR A 762 21.79 11.38 15.62
C THR A 762 23.05 10.80 15.00
N SER A 763 24.15 10.83 15.73
CA SER A 763 25.25 9.90 15.52
C SER A 763 24.86 8.52 16.11
N PHE A 764 23.78 7.94 15.62
CA PHE A 764 23.42 6.59 16.00
C PHE A 764 24.25 5.62 15.16
N ARG A 765 25.38 5.20 15.68
CA ARG A 765 26.01 3.93 15.28
C ARG A 765 25.15 2.84 15.90
N GLY A 766 24.28 2.24 15.08
CA GLY A 766 23.43 1.13 15.52
C GLY A 766 24.29 0.03 16.14
N ALA A 767 24.04 -0.29 17.40
CA ALA A 767 24.45 -1.57 17.97
C ALA A 767 23.80 -2.65 17.08
N GLN A 768 24.59 -3.58 16.57
CA GLN A 768 24.07 -4.78 15.92
C GLN A 768 23.32 -5.57 17.00
N ILE A 769 21.98 -5.47 16.98
CA ILE A 769 21.14 -6.40 17.71
C ILE A 769 21.29 -7.75 16.99
N ASN A 770 21.79 -8.76 17.71
CA ASN A 770 21.97 -10.12 17.20
C ASN A 770 20.68 -10.59 16.50
N LYS A 771 20.85 -11.14 15.28
CA LYS A 771 19.79 -11.70 14.43
C LYS A 771 18.83 -12.66 15.14
N GLY A 772 19.21 -13.27 16.24
CA GLY A 772 18.40 -14.24 16.99
C GLY A 772 17.29 -13.67 17.88
N THR A 773 17.28 -12.36 18.15
CA THR A 773 16.28 -11.74 19.04
C THR A 773 15.17 -11.02 18.29
N THR A 774 15.38 -10.62 17.04
CA THR A 774 14.36 -10.02 16.17
C THR A 774 13.51 -11.07 15.47
N GLU A 775 14.01 -12.26 15.23
CA GLU A 775 13.23 -13.37 14.63
C GLU A 775 12.23 -14.05 15.60
N ARG A 776 12.32 -13.75 16.90
CA ARG A 776 11.37 -14.26 17.92
C ARG A 776 10.30 -13.26 18.34
N ALA A 777 10.35 -12.03 17.84
CA ALA A 777 9.38 -10.97 18.11
C ALA A 777 8.48 -10.61 16.92
N ASP A 778 8.71 -11.25 15.75
CA ASP A 778 7.89 -11.13 14.54
C ASP A 778 6.87 -12.26 14.39
#